data_b745d084b3fe8e1ae9fefc911f9a3ee9
#
_entry.id   b745d084b3fe8e1ae9fefc911f9a3ee9
#
_cell.length_a   1.000
_cell.length_b   1.000
_cell.length_c   1.000
_cell.angle_alpha   90.00
_cell.angle_beta   90.00
_cell.angle_gamma   90.00
#
_symmetry.space_group_name_H-M   'P 1'
#
loop_
_entity.id
_entity.type
_entity.pdbx_description
1 polymer ?
#
loop_
_entity_poly.entity_id
_entity_poly.type
_entity_poly.pdbx_seq_one_letter_code
_entity_poly.pdbx_strand_id
1 'polypeptide(L)'
;MTHIDADAELGPAHPAPVPSVTTGLTAAEVAERVARGQVNDVPVRSSRSMADIVRANVFTRFNAIIGVLWVIMLFVAPIQDSLFGFVILANTGIGIIQEWRAKKTLDSLALIGEVRPTVRREGVTAEVSTSEIVLDDLIEIGPGDKVVVDGVCVEADGLEIDESLLTGEADPVVKRPGDPVMSGSFVVAGGGAFQATRVGREAYAAQLAEEASRFTLVHSELRSGISTILKYVTWMMVPTAIGLIISQLVVKDNDLKDSLARTVGGIVPMVPEGLVLLTSVAFAIGVIRLGRKQCLVQELPAIEGLARVDTVCLDKTGTLTEGGMDVTELRLLDGHEEAYVRQVLGALGESDPRPNASLQAIISAYPDGEEWRVTEALPFSSARKYSGASFSEGNGEASTWLLGAPDVLLAEDDPALAETERLNEEGLRVLLLARASGDLDSPHVTRDARPAALVVLEQRLRPDAADTLRYFAEQNVRAKVISGDNAVSVGAVASKLGLDGSTVDARRLPADRDGMGRALDEGTVFGRVTPQQKRDMVGALQSRGHTVAMTGDGVNDVLALKDADIGVAMGTGSEATRAVAQIVLLNNSFATLPSVVAEGRRVIGNITRVATLFLVKTVYSVLLAVLVVCWQVEYPFLPRHLTLLSTLTIGVPAFFLALAPNKERAKPHFVRRVMRYAIPGGALAALATFGTYLIARHHYTGPGALDAETSAATLTLFLIAMWVLAIIARPYTWWRIGLVAAMGAGFLVVLVVPWLQEFFALKLVGVTMPWTAVGMAVGAAVVLEVLWRLVDRRPAG
;
A
#
# COMPACT_ATOMS: atom_id res chain seq x y z
N MET A 1 2.84 1.89 -29.46
CA MET A 1 4.06 1.14 -29.80
C MET A 1 4.92 2.08 -30.62
N THR A 2 5.77 2.83 -29.96
CA THR A 2 6.85 3.60 -30.58
C THR A 2 8.14 2.99 -30.04
N HIS A 3 8.91 2.38 -30.91
CA HIS A 3 10.29 2.01 -30.64
C HIS A 3 11.00 3.26 -30.13
N ILE A 4 11.46 3.21 -28.88
CA ILE A 4 12.42 4.18 -28.39
C ILE A 4 13.76 3.71 -28.98
N ASP A 5 14.25 4.48 -29.96
CA ASP A 5 15.59 4.27 -30.53
C ASP A 5 16.61 4.32 -29.37
N ALA A 6 17.29 3.20 -29.17
CA ALA A 6 18.39 3.08 -28.22
C ALA A 6 19.63 3.93 -28.61
N ASP A 7 19.53 4.64 -29.74
CA ASP A 7 20.54 5.59 -30.24
C ASP A 7 20.16 7.06 -29.98
N ALA A 8 19.55 7.38 -28.84
CA ALA A 8 19.46 8.75 -28.41
C ALA A 8 20.90 9.26 -28.21
N GLU A 9 21.35 10.04 -29.20
CA GLU A 9 22.66 10.68 -29.26
C GLU A 9 23.09 11.18 -27.87
N LEU A 10 24.14 10.57 -27.31
CA LEU A 10 24.94 11.10 -26.21
C LEU A 10 25.43 12.49 -26.62
N GLY A 11 24.71 13.53 -26.19
CA GLY A 11 25.19 14.90 -26.39
C GLY A 11 26.64 15.03 -25.89
N PRO A 12 27.45 15.90 -26.48
CA PRO A 12 28.86 15.95 -26.20
C PRO A 12 29.07 16.22 -24.69
N ALA A 13 29.63 15.21 -24.01
CA ALA A 13 30.08 15.36 -22.63
C ALA A 13 31.14 16.48 -22.58
N HIS A 14 30.93 17.50 -21.76
CA HIS A 14 31.96 18.46 -21.44
C HIS A 14 33.14 17.70 -20.81
N PRO A 15 34.38 17.83 -21.37
CA PRO A 15 35.54 17.30 -20.68
C PRO A 15 35.81 18.18 -19.46
N ALA A 16 35.25 17.80 -18.30
CA ALA A 16 35.75 18.29 -17.03
C ALA A 16 37.16 17.68 -16.77
N PRO A 17 38.08 18.35 -16.06
CA PRO A 17 39.34 17.77 -15.68
C PRO A 17 39.04 16.48 -14.91
N VAL A 18 39.53 15.35 -15.43
CA VAL A 18 39.40 14.02 -14.82
C VAL A 18 40.02 14.12 -13.43
N PRO A 19 39.28 14.00 -12.32
CA PRO A 19 39.86 13.84 -10.99
C PRO A 19 40.83 12.66 -11.08
N SER A 20 41.89 12.67 -10.33
CA SER A 20 42.83 11.54 -10.35
C SER A 20 42.02 10.27 -10.06
N VAL A 21 41.98 9.35 -11.00
CA VAL A 21 41.13 8.15 -11.05
C VAL A 21 41.24 7.30 -9.76
N THR A 22 42.22 7.56 -8.92
CA THR A 22 42.54 6.78 -7.73
C THR A 22 42.08 7.39 -6.42
N THR A 23 41.98 8.72 -6.30
CA THR A 23 41.72 9.39 -5.01
C THR A 23 40.33 9.93 -4.81
N GLY A 24 39.54 10.09 -5.90
CA GLY A 24 38.20 10.70 -5.81
C GLY A 24 38.25 12.22 -5.54
N LEU A 25 37.07 12.82 -5.32
CA LEU A 25 36.89 14.26 -5.10
C LEU A 25 37.44 14.73 -3.75
N THR A 26 37.95 15.96 -3.71
CA THR A 26 38.28 16.64 -2.46
C THR A 26 37.04 17.25 -1.80
N ALA A 27 37.10 17.53 -0.50
CA ALA A 27 35.99 18.17 0.23
C ALA A 27 35.59 19.52 -0.39
N ALA A 28 36.55 20.29 -0.93
CA ALA A 28 36.28 21.57 -1.60
C ALA A 28 35.53 21.39 -2.93
N GLU A 29 35.88 20.39 -3.73
CA GLU A 29 35.18 20.06 -4.98
C GLU A 29 33.76 19.52 -4.73
N VAL A 30 33.55 18.74 -3.69
CA VAL A 30 32.20 18.30 -3.26
C VAL A 30 31.36 19.51 -2.89
N ALA A 31 31.89 20.45 -2.08
CA ALA A 31 31.15 21.65 -1.68
C ALA A 31 30.80 22.54 -2.90
N GLU A 32 31.68 22.62 -3.90
CA GLU A 32 31.39 23.35 -5.15
C GLU A 32 30.25 22.74 -5.93
N ARG A 33 30.19 21.37 -6.06
CA ARG A 33 29.13 20.68 -6.76
C ARG A 33 27.77 20.79 -6.03
N VAL A 34 27.79 20.72 -4.70
CA VAL A 34 26.62 20.98 -3.87
C VAL A 34 26.09 22.40 -4.10
N ALA A 35 27.00 23.42 -4.12
CA ALA A 35 26.60 24.81 -4.37
C ALA A 35 26.01 25.03 -5.78
N ARG A 36 26.41 24.22 -6.76
CA ARG A 36 25.86 24.22 -8.13
C ARG A 36 24.56 23.38 -8.27
N GLY A 37 24.10 22.72 -7.22
CA GLY A 37 22.94 21.84 -7.28
C GLY A 37 23.18 20.52 -8.02
N GLN A 38 24.43 20.11 -8.22
CA GLN A 38 24.84 18.86 -8.86
C GLN A 38 24.89 17.72 -7.85
N VAL A 39 23.78 17.50 -7.18
CA VAL A 39 23.60 16.52 -6.09
C VAL A 39 22.50 15.54 -6.48
N ASN A 40 22.60 14.32 -6.02
CA ASN A 40 21.58 13.29 -6.26
C ASN A 40 20.35 13.48 -5.34
N ASP A 41 19.83 14.71 -5.27
CA ASP A 41 18.61 15.03 -4.53
C ASP A 41 17.40 14.79 -5.45
N VAL A 42 16.86 13.59 -5.40
CA VAL A 42 15.58 13.24 -6.02
C VAL A 42 14.49 13.44 -4.98
N PRO A 43 13.61 14.45 -5.14
CA PRO A 43 12.53 14.66 -4.19
C PRO A 43 11.61 13.43 -4.19
N VAL A 44 11.66 12.65 -3.12
CA VAL A 44 10.75 11.54 -2.89
C VAL A 44 9.34 12.12 -2.79
N ARG A 45 8.49 11.88 -3.78
CA ARG A 45 7.08 12.33 -3.79
C ARG A 45 6.24 11.51 -2.80
N SER A 46 6.66 11.41 -1.55
CA SER A 46 5.94 10.60 -0.57
C SER A 46 4.74 11.29 0.07
N SER A 47 4.61 12.62 0.00
CA SER A 47 3.51 13.29 0.69
C SER A 47 3.14 14.66 0.12
N ARG A 48 1.84 15.00 0.24
CA ARG A 48 1.32 16.33 -0.11
C ARG A 48 1.99 17.43 0.70
N SER A 49 2.16 18.62 0.12
CA SER A 49 2.65 19.77 0.89
C SER A 49 1.65 20.19 1.98
N MET A 50 2.13 20.87 3.03
CA MET A 50 1.24 21.43 4.06
C MET A 50 0.21 22.41 3.47
N ALA A 51 0.61 23.18 2.47
CA ALA A 51 -0.29 24.09 1.77
C ALA A 51 -1.40 23.34 1.03
N ASP A 52 -1.08 22.19 0.39
CA ASP A 52 -2.07 21.35 -0.29
C ASP A 52 -3.04 20.69 0.70
N ILE A 53 -2.55 20.25 1.86
CA ILE A 53 -3.39 19.70 2.93
C ILE A 53 -4.38 20.76 3.43
N VAL A 54 -3.91 21.96 3.75
CA VAL A 54 -4.77 23.05 4.20
C VAL A 54 -5.77 23.42 3.12
N ARG A 55 -5.32 23.61 1.88
CA ARG A 55 -6.18 23.97 0.75
C ARG A 55 -7.26 22.93 0.48
N ALA A 56 -6.91 21.65 0.52
CA ALA A 56 -7.86 20.55 0.28
C ALA A 56 -8.93 20.41 1.37
N ASN A 57 -8.61 20.77 2.62
CA ASN A 57 -9.55 20.67 3.74
C ASN A 57 -10.40 21.95 3.92
N VAL A 58 -9.84 23.14 3.63
CA VAL A 58 -10.53 24.43 3.81
C VAL A 58 -11.40 24.79 2.60
N PHE A 59 -10.84 24.73 1.40
CA PHE A 59 -11.50 25.20 0.18
C PHE A 59 -12.28 24.08 -0.53
N THR A 60 -13.21 23.48 0.18
CA THR A 60 -14.18 22.55 -0.43
C THR A 60 -15.44 23.30 -0.86
N ARG A 61 -16.14 22.81 -1.89
CA ARG A 61 -17.41 23.40 -2.34
C ARG A 61 -18.44 23.46 -1.22
N PHE A 62 -18.48 22.45 -0.35
CA PHE A 62 -19.41 22.38 0.76
C PHE A 62 -19.06 23.38 1.87
N ASN A 63 -17.77 23.49 2.24
CA ASN A 63 -17.34 24.49 3.21
C ASN A 63 -17.65 25.93 2.73
N ALA A 64 -17.55 26.20 1.43
CA ALA A 64 -17.91 27.49 0.87
C ALA A 64 -19.42 27.78 1.04
N ILE A 65 -20.29 26.81 0.68
CA ILE A 65 -21.76 26.96 0.83
C ILE A 65 -22.12 27.18 2.31
N ILE A 66 -21.63 26.31 3.19
CA ILE A 66 -21.97 26.38 4.61
C ILE A 66 -21.33 27.60 5.27
N GLY A 67 -20.14 28.01 4.85
CA GLY A 67 -19.50 29.23 5.31
C GLY A 67 -20.33 30.50 4.99
N VAL A 68 -20.87 30.59 3.80
CA VAL A 68 -21.79 31.68 3.43
C VAL A 68 -23.04 31.65 4.30
N LEU A 69 -23.66 30.48 4.46
CA LEU A 69 -24.84 30.32 5.32
C LEU A 69 -24.54 30.68 6.79
N TRP A 70 -23.35 30.30 7.27
CA TRP A 70 -22.90 30.62 8.62
C TRP A 70 -22.74 32.14 8.84
N VAL A 71 -22.10 32.80 7.88
CA VAL A 71 -21.95 34.27 7.94
C VAL A 71 -23.32 34.94 7.97
N ILE A 72 -24.27 34.51 7.13
CA ILE A 72 -25.65 35.05 7.14
C ILE A 72 -26.28 34.86 8.54
N MET A 73 -26.15 33.66 9.13
CA MET A 73 -26.74 33.35 10.44
C MET A 73 -26.13 34.14 11.58
N LEU A 74 -24.85 34.49 11.54
CA LEU A 74 -24.23 35.37 12.56
C LEU A 74 -24.84 36.76 12.64
N PHE A 75 -25.41 37.26 11.53
CA PHE A 75 -26.07 38.58 11.48
C PHE A 75 -27.60 38.53 11.71
N VAL A 76 -28.23 37.39 11.43
CA VAL A 76 -29.69 37.27 11.36
C VAL A 76 -30.28 36.57 12.59
N ALA A 77 -29.59 35.63 13.18
CA ALA A 77 -30.13 34.74 14.21
C ALA A 77 -29.30 34.75 15.50
N PRO A 78 -29.84 34.23 16.61
CA PRO A 78 -29.09 34.02 17.83
C PRO A 78 -27.87 33.11 17.59
N ILE A 79 -26.81 33.28 18.39
CA ILE A 79 -25.54 32.56 18.25
C ILE A 79 -25.72 31.04 18.35
N GLN A 80 -26.75 30.56 19.07
CA GLN A 80 -27.12 29.15 19.20
C GLN A 80 -27.48 28.53 17.85
N ASP A 81 -28.07 29.28 16.94
CA ASP A 81 -28.39 28.83 15.59
C ASP A 81 -27.19 28.85 14.63
N SER A 82 -26.07 29.43 15.04
CA SER A 82 -24.81 29.47 14.31
C SER A 82 -23.83 28.36 14.75
N LEU A 83 -24.18 27.47 15.68
CA LEU A 83 -23.32 26.41 16.22
C LEU A 83 -22.76 25.47 15.13
N PHE A 84 -23.52 25.23 14.07
CA PHE A 84 -23.07 24.37 12.95
C PHE A 84 -21.77 24.87 12.29
N GLY A 85 -21.54 26.19 12.27
CA GLY A 85 -20.30 26.76 11.72
C GLY A 85 -19.07 26.43 12.57
N PHE A 86 -19.22 26.40 13.91
CA PHE A 86 -18.12 25.98 14.80
C PHE A 86 -17.81 24.49 14.63
N VAL A 87 -18.83 23.67 14.39
CA VAL A 87 -18.63 22.24 14.09
C VAL A 87 -17.80 22.06 12.81
N ILE A 88 -18.04 22.88 11.78
CA ILE A 88 -17.26 22.84 10.54
C ILE A 88 -15.81 23.26 10.77
N LEU A 89 -15.58 24.32 11.53
CA LEU A 89 -14.22 24.75 11.88
C LEU A 89 -13.47 23.66 12.64
N ALA A 90 -14.13 23.04 13.63
CA ALA A 90 -13.55 21.93 14.38
C ALA A 90 -13.23 20.72 13.46
N ASN A 91 -14.16 20.34 12.58
CA ASN A 91 -13.99 19.25 11.63
C ASN A 91 -12.83 19.52 10.66
N THR A 92 -12.74 20.73 10.11
CA THR A 92 -11.65 21.16 9.22
C THR A 92 -10.30 21.12 9.96
N GLY A 93 -10.25 21.62 11.19
CA GLY A 93 -9.06 21.55 12.03
C GLY A 93 -8.62 20.12 12.35
N ILE A 94 -9.56 19.25 12.71
CA ILE A 94 -9.28 17.81 12.92
C ILE A 94 -8.73 17.17 11.66
N GLY A 95 -9.31 17.47 10.49
CA GLY A 95 -8.85 16.94 9.19
C GLY A 95 -7.40 17.33 8.90
N ILE A 96 -7.07 18.61 9.04
CA ILE A 96 -5.70 19.12 8.85
C ILE A 96 -4.71 18.45 9.81
N ILE A 97 -5.04 18.37 11.11
CA ILE A 97 -4.17 17.76 12.11
C ILE A 97 -3.92 16.27 11.81
N GLN A 98 -4.94 15.53 11.41
CA GLN A 98 -4.82 14.10 11.12
C GLN A 98 -4.00 13.84 9.85
N GLU A 99 -4.24 14.60 8.76
CA GLU A 99 -3.43 14.49 7.55
C GLU A 99 -1.97 14.90 7.80
N TRP A 100 -1.73 15.93 8.60
CA TRP A 100 -0.38 16.34 9.00
C TRP A 100 0.34 15.24 9.81
N ARG A 101 -0.35 14.61 10.78
CA ARG A 101 0.22 13.49 11.54
C ARG A 101 0.53 12.30 10.64
N ALA A 102 -0.35 11.97 9.71
CA ALA A 102 -0.12 10.91 8.73
C ALA A 102 1.11 11.23 7.86
N LYS A 103 1.18 12.47 7.33
CA LYS A 103 2.35 12.96 6.59
C LYS A 103 3.64 12.78 7.39
N LYS A 104 3.68 13.30 8.63
CA LYS A 104 4.88 13.21 9.47
C LYS A 104 5.32 11.75 9.70
N THR A 105 4.38 10.83 9.86
CA THR A 105 4.68 9.40 10.01
C THR A 105 5.24 8.83 8.71
N LEU A 106 4.67 9.17 7.56
CA LEU A 106 5.17 8.73 6.24
C LEU A 106 6.58 9.26 5.97
N ASP A 107 6.81 10.55 6.22
CA ASP A 107 8.12 11.19 6.02
C ASP A 107 9.20 10.53 6.91
N SER A 108 8.86 10.19 8.17
CA SER A 108 9.82 9.50 9.07
C SER A 108 10.12 8.06 8.66
N LEU A 109 9.19 7.38 8.00
CA LEU A 109 9.36 6.00 7.53
C LEU A 109 10.13 5.95 6.21
N ALA A 110 10.02 6.95 5.36
CA ALA A 110 10.75 7.04 4.10
C ALA A 110 12.27 7.06 4.30
N LEU A 111 12.75 7.57 5.44
CA LEU A 111 14.18 7.59 5.81
C LEU A 111 14.70 6.21 6.28
N ILE A 112 13.82 5.26 6.57
CA ILE A 112 14.20 3.93 7.07
C ILE A 112 14.31 2.97 5.88
N GLY A 113 15.36 2.89 5.21
CA GLY A 113 15.57 1.98 4.07
C GLY A 113 16.35 2.63 2.93
N GLU A 114 16.99 3.71 3.23
CA GLU A 114 17.90 4.36 2.31
C GLU A 114 19.14 3.47 2.09
N VAL A 115 19.46 3.20 0.83
CA VAL A 115 20.71 2.54 0.44
C VAL A 115 21.85 3.50 0.69
N ARG A 116 22.93 3.04 1.31
CA ARG A 116 24.14 3.83 1.54
C ARG A 116 25.27 3.31 0.67
N PRO A 117 25.50 3.92 -0.51
CA PRO A 117 26.60 3.55 -1.36
C PRO A 117 27.95 3.93 -0.75
N THR A 118 28.97 3.17 -1.09
CA THR A 118 30.37 3.45 -0.69
C THR A 118 31.00 4.39 -1.71
N VAL A 119 31.41 5.55 -1.27
CA VAL A 119 32.08 6.58 -2.12
C VAL A 119 33.51 6.77 -1.68
N ARG A 120 34.39 6.84 -2.67
CA ARG A 120 35.86 7.15 -2.45
C ARG A 120 36.06 8.64 -2.65
N ARG A 121 36.48 9.36 -1.60
CA ARG A 121 36.86 10.78 -1.59
C ARG A 121 38.17 10.96 -0.87
N GLU A 122 39.12 11.74 -1.44
CA GLU A 122 40.48 11.96 -0.89
C GLU A 122 41.21 10.64 -0.58
N GLY A 123 40.96 9.57 -1.36
CA GLY A 123 41.55 8.26 -1.15
C GLY A 123 40.95 7.45 0.02
N VAL A 124 39.93 7.97 0.70
CA VAL A 124 39.24 7.28 1.78
C VAL A 124 37.83 6.87 1.31
N THR A 125 37.47 5.61 1.58
CA THR A 125 36.15 5.09 1.29
C THR A 125 35.21 5.29 2.49
N ALA A 126 33.99 5.79 2.26
CA ALA A 126 33.00 6.01 3.27
C ALA A 126 31.59 5.75 2.72
N GLU A 127 30.72 5.21 3.55
CA GLU A 127 29.29 5.12 3.23
C GLU A 127 28.64 6.51 3.36
N VAL A 128 27.93 6.94 2.30
CA VAL A 128 27.20 8.20 2.28
C VAL A 128 25.72 7.95 2.00
N SER A 129 24.86 8.92 2.34
CA SER A 129 23.47 8.89 1.91
C SER A 129 23.40 8.98 0.38
N THR A 130 22.43 8.30 -0.24
CA THR A 130 22.22 8.42 -1.69
C THR A 130 22.01 9.87 -2.12
N SER A 131 21.39 10.70 -1.27
CA SER A 131 21.19 12.13 -1.51
C SER A 131 22.45 12.99 -1.38
N GLU A 132 23.54 12.48 -0.80
CA GLU A 132 24.83 13.17 -0.64
C GLU A 132 25.81 12.89 -1.78
N ILE A 133 25.45 12.01 -2.73
CA ILE A 133 26.24 11.78 -3.93
C ILE A 133 26.20 13.02 -4.80
N VAL A 134 27.37 13.41 -5.30
CA VAL A 134 27.50 14.53 -6.24
C VAL A 134 28.01 14.06 -7.61
N LEU A 135 27.85 14.91 -8.61
CA LEU A 135 28.44 14.66 -9.94
C LEU A 135 29.96 14.45 -9.82
N ASP A 136 30.49 13.52 -10.59
CA ASP A 136 31.90 13.09 -10.60
C ASP A 136 32.39 12.34 -9.35
N ASP A 137 31.52 11.99 -8.39
CA ASP A 137 31.88 11.08 -7.30
C ASP A 137 32.36 9.72 -7.83
N LEU A 138 33.33 9.14 -7.17
CA LEU A 138 33.83 7.79 -7.44
C LEU A 138 33.17 6.81 -6.48
N ILE A 139 32.31 5.95 -7.02
CA ILE A 139 31.47 5.02 -6.27
C ILE A 139 32.02 3.61 -6.41
N GLU A 140 32.33 2.96 -5.29
CA GLU A 140 32.75 1.56 -5.24
C GLU A 140 31.54 0.63 -5.25
N ILE A 141 31.62 -0.45 -6.05
CA ILE A 141 30.55 -1.44 -6.18
C ILE A 141 31.11 -2.87 -6.14
N GLY A 142 30.36 -3.77 -5.52
CA GLY A 142 30.64 -5.19 -5.40
C GLY A 142 29.37 -6.05 -5.51
N PRO A 143 29.48 -7.38 -5.44
CA PRO A 143 28.36 -8.29 -5.63
C PRO A 143 27.18 -7.97 -4.69
N GLY A 144 25.99 -7.81 -5.27
CA GLY A 144 24.75 -7.44 -4.56
C GLY A 144 24.54 -5.93 -4.41
N ASP A 145 25.53 -5.08 -4.76
CA ASP A 145 25.36 -3.64 -4.72
C ASP A 145 24.48 -3.12 -5.86
N LYS A 146 23.81 -2.03 -5.58
CA LYS A 146 22.97 -1.31 -6.55
C LYS A 146 23.70 -0.13 -7.14
N VAL A 147 23.56 0.05 -8.43
CA VAL A 147 23.96 1.28 -9.11
C VAL A 147 22.89 2.34 -8.85
N VAL A 148 23.23 3.33 -8.03
CA VAL A 148 22.27 4.36 -7.56
C VAL A 148 22.19 5.59 -8.46
N VAL A 149 23.24 5.86 -9.26
CA VAL A 149 23.33 6.96 -10.24
C VAL A 149 23.97 6.46 -11.51
N ASP A 150 23.75 7.14 -12.64
CA ASP A 150 24.42 6.77 -13.90
C ASP A 150 25.88 7.20 -13.88
N GLY A 151 26.75 6.38 -14.49
CA GLY A 151 28.17 6.66 -14.53
C GLY A 151 28.91 5.94 -15.63
N VAL A 152 30.23 6.04 -15.54
CA VAL A 152 31.18 5.35 -16.40
C VAL A 152 32.10 4.52 -15.53
N CYS A 153 32.27 3.24 -15.88
CA CYS A 153 33.18 2.33 -15.19
C CYS A 153 34.61 2.84 -15.28
N VAL A 154 35.32 2.92 -14.15
CA VAL A 154 36.70 3.38 -14.04
C VAL A 154 37.63 2.22 -13.68
N GLU A 155 37.21 1.39 -12.76
CA GLU A 155 37.93 0.20 -12.31
C GLU A 155 36.97 -1.01 -12.41
N ALA A 156 37.42 -2.13 -12.98
CA ALA A 156 36.66 -3.36 -13.09
C ALA A 156 37.58 -4.56 -12.83
N ASP A 157 37.19 -5.38 -11.87
CA ASP A 157 37.78 -6.67 -11.58
C ASP A 157 36.72 -7.76 -11.72
N GLY A 158 36.55 -8.28 -12.95
CA GLY A 158 35.52 -9.22 -13.29
C GLY A 158 34.07 -8.70 -13.07
N LEU A 159 33.86 -7.39 -13.18
CA LEU A 159 32.59 -6.74 -12.89
C LEU A 159 31.51 -7.15 -13.89
N GLU A 160 30.48 -7.83 -13.40
CA GLU A 160 29.30 -8.22 -14.13
C GLU A 160 28.07 -7.51 -13.55
N ILE A 161 27.32 -6.81 -14.40
CA ILE A 161 26.17 -6.01 -14.00
C ILE A 161 24.92 -6.57 -14.70
N ASP A 162 23.85 -6.83 -13.92
CA ASP A 162 22.51 -7.14 -14.43
C ASP A 162 21.85 -5.83 -14.88
N GLU A 163 21.69 -5.68 -16.19
CA GLU A 163 21.02 -4.55 -16.84
C GLU A 163 19.65 -4.97 -17.44
N SER A 164 19.07 -6.05 -16.99
CA SER A 164 17.80 -6.61 -17.51
C SER A 164 16.64 -5.60 -17.50
N LEU A 165 16.65 -4.65 -16.56
CA LEU A 165 15.71 -3.52 -16.55
C LEU A 165 15.82 -2.61 -17.77
N LEU A 166 17.02 -2.45 -18.31
CA LEU A 166 17.34 -1.50 -19.34
C LEU A 166 17.18 -2.15 -20.72
N THR A 167 17.70 -3.36 -20.84
CA THR A 167 17.80 -4.11 -22.08
C THR A 167 16.68 -5.13 -22.28
N GLY A 168 16.04 -5.57 -21.16
CA GLY A 168 15.10 -6.69 -21.15
C GLY A 168 15.76 -8.05 -21.27
N GLU A 169 17.10 -8.12 -21.36
CA GLU A 169 17.88 -9.35 -21.45
C GLU A 169 18.32 -9.80 -20.05
N ALA A 170 18.17 -11.07 -19.75
CA ALA A 170 18.43 -11.62 -18.40
C ALA A 170 19.93 -11.94 -18.15
N ASP A 171 20.77 -11.90 -19.18
CA ASP A 171 22.19 -12.23 -19.04
C ASP A 171 22.98 -11.01 -18.54
N PRO A 172 23.79 -11.17 -17.46
CA PRO A 172 24.62 -10.10 -16.96
C PRO A 172 25.65 -9.62 -17.99
N VAL A 173 25.88 -8.31 -18.01
CA VAL A 173 26.82 -7.66 -18.93
C VAL A 173 28.18 -7.45 -18.23
N VAL A 174 29.25 -8.00 -18.82
CA VAL A 174 30.62 -7.76 -18.34
C VAL A 174 31.02 -6.32 -18.64
N LYS A 175 31.38 -5.55 -17.61
CA LYS A 175 31.83 -4.15 -17.72
C LYS A 175 33.33 -4.03 -17.70
N ARG A 176 33.83 -3.12 -18.52
CA ARG A 176 35.23 -2.76 -18.61
C ARG A 176 35.42 -1.26 -18.33
N PRO A 177 36.61 -0.80 -17.94
CA PRO A 177 36.87 0.63 -17.83
C PRO A 177 36.48 1.37 -19.12
N GLY A 178 35.69 2.42 -19.00
CA GLY A 178 35.09 3.19 -20.09
C GLY A 178 33.66 2.81 -20.46
N ASP A 179 33.14 1.68 -20.02
CA ASP A 179 31.76 1.26 -20.29
C ASP A 179 30.75 2.05 -19.45
N PRO A 180 29.54 2.35 -19.99
CA PRO A 180 28.51 3.01 -19.23
C PRO A 180 27.92 2.06 -18.17
N VAL A 181 27.62 2.63 -16.99
CA VAL A 181 26.95 1.97 -15.88
C VAL A 181 25.67 2.75 -15.58
N MET A 182 24.54 2.07 -15.62
CA MET A 182 23.24 2.72 -15.54
C MET A 182 22.58 2.49 -14.18
N SER A 183 21.99 3.56 -13.62
CA SER A 183 21.26 3.47 -12.36
C SER A 183 20.05 2.53 -12.46
N GLY A 184 19.82 1.78 -11.38
CA GLY A 184 18.77 0.76 -11.32
C GLY A 184 19.25 -0.66 -11.63
N SER A 185 20.49 -0.83 -12.12
CA SER A 185 21.14 -2.13 -12.31
C SER A 185 21.79 -2.67 -11.03
N PHE A 186 22.20 -3.95 -11.04
CA PHE A 186 22.81 -4.64 -9.89
C PHE A 186 24.11 -5.31 -10.28
N VAL A 187 25.07 -5.29 -9.37
CA VAL A 187 26.30 -6.08 -9.52
C VAL A 187 26.00 -7.55 -9.18
N VAL A 188 26.24 -8.44 -10.14
CA VAL A 188 26.03 -9.90 -9.99
C VAL A 188 27.31 -10.59 -9.54
N ALA A 189 28.44 -10.19 -10.10
CA ALA A 189 29.75 -10.77 -9.79
C ALA A 189 30.88 -9.74 -10.00
N GLY A 190 32.04 -10.03 -9.41
CA GLY A 190 33.19 -9.14 -9.49
C GLY A 190 33.02 -7.86 -8.70
N GLY A 191 33.91 -6.89 -8.92
CA GLY A 191 33.83 -5.59 -8.28
C GLY A 191 34.56 -4.52 -9.05
N GLY A 192 34.38 -3.26 -8.65
CA GLY A 192 35.04 -2.14 -9.33
C GLY A 192 34.60 -0.80 -8.78
N ALA A 193 34.91 0.24 -9.53
CA ALA A 193 34.48 1.59 -9.24
C ALA A 193 34.00 2.29 -10.51
N PHE A 194 32.97 3.14 -10.38
CA PHE A 194 32.49 3.98 -11.47
C PHE A 194 32.38 5.45 -11.05
N GLN A 195 32.58 6.35 -12.01
CA GLN A 195 32.44 7.78 -11.81
C GLN A 195 31.01 8.21 -12.15
N ALA A 196 30.32 8.93 -11.26
CA ALA A 196 28.98 9.45 -11.47
C ALA A 196 28.96 10.51 -12.58
N THR A 197 28.15 10.30 -13.63
CA THR A 197 28.00 11.23 -14.77
C THR A 197 26.67 11.91 -14.83
N ARG A 198 25.62 11.32 -14.20
CA ARG A 198 24.29 11.92 -14.05
C ARG A 198 23.77 11.65 -12.65
N VAL A 199 23.29 12.70 -11.99
CA VAL A 199 22.76 12.65 -10.62
C VAL A 199 21.38 13.29 -10.56
N GLY A 200 20.61 13.01 -9.51
CA GLY A 200 19.29 13.59 -9.30
C GLY A 200 18.28 13.16 -10.36
N ARG A 201 17.54 14.11 -10.91
CA ARG A 201 16.50 13.84 -11.93
C ARG A 201 17.04 13.41 -13.29
N GLU A 202 18.33 13.62 -13.53
CA GLU A 202 18.98 13.24 -14.78
C GLU A 202 19.38 11.77 -14.80
N ALA A 203 19.47 11.11 -13.63
CA ALA A 203 19.73 9.68 -13.53
C ALA A 203 18.58 8.86 -14.14
N TYR A 204 18.93 7.80 -14.87
CA TYR A 204 17.97 6.95 -15.59
C TYR A 204 16.89 6.37 -14.67
N ALA A 205 17.27 5.81 -13.52
CA ALA A 205 16.32 5.28 -12.55
C ALA A 205 15.34 6.35 -12.07
N ALA A 206 15.78 7.61 -11.89
CA ALA A 206 14.90 8.71 -11.50
C ALA A 206 13.94 9.10 -12.61
N GLN A 207 14.39 9.11 -13.87
CA GLN A 207 13.52 9.36 -15.03
C GLN A 207 12.47 8.25 -15.18
N LEU A 208 12.88 6.99 -15.06
CA LEU A 208 11.99 5.84 -15.11
C LEU A 208 10.94 5.89 -13.99
N ALA A 209 11.36 6.23 -12.75
CA ALA A 209 10.47 6.40 -11.62
C ALA A 209 9.50 7.57 -11.81
N GLU A 210 9.95 8.70 -12.39
CA GLU A 210 9.08 9.84 -12.71
C GLU A 210 8.05 9.48 -13.79
N GLU A 211 8.46 8.80 -14.85
CA GLU A 211 7.55 8.33 -15.91
C GLU A 211 6.56 7.29 -15.36
N ALA A 212 7.04 6.33 -14.58
CA ALA A 212 6.20 5.35 -13.90
C ALA A 212 5.17 6.02 -12.99
N SER A 213 5.56 7.05 -12.23
CA SER A 213 4.68 7.77 -11.30
C SER A 213 3.58 8.60 -11.97
N ARG A 214 3.74 8.97 -13.25
CA ARG A 214 2.72 9.74 -13.98
C ARG A 214 1.46 8.92 -14.31
N PHE A 215 1.52 7.60 -14.32
CA PHE A 215 0.46 6.73 -14.81
C PHE A 215 -0.23 5.85 -13.76
N THR A 216 0.15 5.90 -12.48
CA THR A 216 -0.43 5.06 -11.43
C THR A 216 -1.29 5.85 -10.47
N LEU A 217 -2.59 5.92 -10.77
CA LEU A 217 -3.60 6.23 -9.76
C LEU A 217 -4.31 4.92 -9.40
N VAL A 218 -4.06 4.40 -8.20
CA VAL A 218 -4.85 3.29 -7.67
C VAL A 218 -6.32 3.70 -7.67
N HIS A 219 -7.16 2.91 -8.35
CA HIS A 219 -8.58 3.19 -8.44
C HIS A 219 -9.26 2.92 -7.09
N SER A 220 -9.68 3.99 -6.40
CA SER A 220 -10.45 3.89 -5.16
C SER A 220 -11.94 3.90 -5.46
N GLU A 221 -12.62 2.78 -5.25
CA GLU A 221 -14.09 2.70 -5.37
C GLU A 221 -14.78 3.54 -4.28
N LEU A 222 -14.20 3.59 -3.07
CA LEU A 222 -14.71 4.43 -1.98
C LEU A 222 -14.66 5.91 -2.37
N ARG A 223 -13.51 6.39 -2.84
CA ARG A 223 -13.35 7.80 -3.23
C ARG A 223 -14.23 8.16 -4.42
N SER A 224 -14.26 7.31 -5.44
CA SER A 224 -15.13 7.47 -6.61
C SER A 224 -16.61 7.42 -6.21
N GLY A 225 -16.99 6.45 -5.35
CA GLY A 225 -18.35 6.30 -4.84
C GLY A 225 -18.79 7.49 -4.00
N ILE A 226 -17.95 7.98 -3.08
CA ILE A 226 -18.25 9.19 -2.29
C ILE A 226 -18.41 10.40 -3.21
N SER A 227 -17.51 10.58 -4.19
CA SER A 227 -17.60 11.68 -5.17
C SER A 227 -18.92 11.63 -5.96
N THR A 228 -19.33 10.43 -6.38
CA THR A 228 -20.60 10.19 -7.07
C THR A 228 -21.80 10.54 -6.19
N ILE A 229 -21.80 10.10 -4.93
CA ILE A 229 -22.84 10.44 -3.95
C ILE A 229 -22.92 11.96 -3.76
N LEU A 230 -21.77 12.62 -3.55
CA LEU A 230 -21.71 14.07 -3.36
C LEU A 230 -22.23 14.83 -4.58
N LYS A 231 -21.96 14.34 -5.78
CA LYS A 231 -22.49 14.91 -7.02
C LYS A 231 -24.03 14.83 -7.05
N TYR A 232 -24.62 13.69 -6.76
CA TYR A 232 -26.07 13.53 -6.72
C TYR A 232 -26.72 14.36 -5.61
N VAL A 233 -26.13 14.39 -4.42
CA VAL A 233 -26.57 15.20 -3.31
C VAL A 233 -26.61 16.68 -3.70
N THR A 234 -25.53 17.17 -4.33
CA THR A 234 -25.46 18.58 -4.80
C THR A 234 -26.56 18.88 -5.83
N TRP A 235 -26.78 17.96 -6.77
CA TRP A 235 -27.83 18.12 -7.79
C TRP A 235 -29.25 18.16 -7.18
N MET A 236 -29.52 17.37 -6.13
CA MET A 236 -30.81 17.40 -5.44
C MET A 236 -30.95 18.61 -4.51
N MET A 237 -29.87 19.00 -3.85
CA MET A 237 -29.85 20.09 -2.87
C MET A 237 -30.22 21.44 -3.52
N VAL A 238 -29.67 21.76 -4.70
CA VAL A 238 -29.88 23.07 -5.34
C VAL A 238 -31.37 23.36 -5.61
N PRO A 239 -32.14 22.54 -6.34
CA PRO A 239 -33.54 22.80 -6.58
C PRO A 239 -34.39 22.77 -5.30
N THR A 240 -34.05 21.87 -4.34
CA THR A 240 -34.75 21.78 -3.06
C THR A 240 -34.51 23.03 -2.21
N ALA A 241 -33.28 23.55 -2.18
CA ALA A 241 -32.94 24.78 -1.48
C ALA A 241 -33.67 26.00 -2.07
N ILE A 242 -33.71 26.11 -3.41
CA ILE A 242 -34.46 27.18 -4.10
C ILE A 242 -35.96 27.07 -3.77
N GLY A 243 -36.53 25.86 -3.86
CA GLY A 243 -37.94 25.64 -3.52
C GLY A 243 -38.24 26.00 -2.05
N LEU A 244 -37.36 25.64 -1.13
CA LEU A 244 -37.50 25.95 0.29
C LEU A 244 -37.42 27.48 0.55
N ILE A 245 -36.48 28.17 -0.07
CA ILE A 245 -36.35 29.62 0.02
C ILE A 245 -37.65 30.31 -0.46
N ILE A 246 -38.15 29.94 -1.63
CA ILE A 246 -39.37 30.50 -2.19
C ILE A 246 -40.57 30.20 -1.27
N SER A 247 -40.70 28.95 -0.81
CA SER A 247 -41.79 28.51 0.08
C SER A 247 -41.82 29.30 1.38
N GLN A 248 -40.66 29.49 2.03
CA GLN A 248 -40.58 30.18 3.32
C GLN A 248 -40.79 31.70 3.18
N LEU A 249 -40.50 32.31 2.00
CA LEU A 249 -40.80 33.72 1.72
C LEU A 249 -42.28 33.95 1.43
N VAL A 250 -43.02 32.95 0.90
CA VAL A 250 -44.44 33.02 0.54
C VAL A 250 -45.34 32.73 1.75
N VAL A 251 -44.87 31.94 2.72
CA VAL A 251 -45.64 31.65 3.96
C VAL A 251 -45.78 32.97 4.73
N LYS A 252 -47.02 33.53 4.78
CA LYS A 252 -47.32 34.81 5.40
C LYS A 252 -47.27 34.67 6.91
N ASP A 253 -46.85 35.77 7.56
CA ASP A 253 -46.83 36.03 9.00
C ASP A 253 -45.54 35.73 9.77
N ASN A 254 -44.45 35.31 9.11
CA ASN A 254 -43.18 35.10 9.77
C ASN A 254 -42.23 36.30 9.60
N ASP A 255 -41.54 36.64 10.67
CA ASP A 255 -40.40 37.57 10.58
C ASP A 255 -39.37 37.04 9.58
N LEU A 256 -38.85 37.91 8.72
CA LEU A 256 -37.81 37.54 7.72
C LEU A 256 -36.64 36.82 8.36
N LYS A 257 -36.26 37.15 9.59
CA LYS A 257 -35.19 36.47 10.34
C LYS A 257 -35.51 35.03 10.65
N ASP A 258 -36.73 34.71 11.10
CA ASP A 258 -37.17 33.38 11.42
C ASP A 258 -37.27 32.53 10.14
N SER A 259 -37.79 33.08 9.05
CA SER A 259 -37.83 32.44 7.72
C SER A 259 -36.44 32.08 7.20
N LEU A 260 -35.46 32.98 7.35
CA LEU A 260 -34.07 32.71 6.96
C LEU A 260 -33.45 31.64 7.85
N ALA A 261 -33.64 31.70 9.17
CA ALA A 261 -33.12 30.68 10.11
C ALA A 261 -33.67 29.27 9.77
N ARG A 262 -34.96 29.14 9.51
CA ARG A 262 -35.60 27.86 9.13
C ARG A 262 -35.14 27.37 7.77
N THR A 263 -34.93 28.27 6.82
CA THR A 263 -34.37 27.93 5.50
C THR A 263 -32.95 27.36 5.64
N VAL A 264 -32.09 28.02 6.43
CA VAL A 264 -30.73 27.53 6.71
C VAL A 264 -30.77 26.19 7.46
N GLY A 265 -31.68 26.05 8.44
CA GLY A 265 -31.98 24.80 9.12
C GLY A 265 -32.33 23.67 8.17
N GLY A 266 -33.05 23.97 7.07
CA GLY A 266 -33.39 22.95 6.05
C GLY A 266 -32.22 22.60 5.12
N ILE A 267 -31.37 23.55 4.77
CA ILE A 267 -30.27 23.35 3.80
C ILE A 267 -29.04 22.67 4.41
N VAL A 268 -28.59 23.16 5.59
CA VAL A 268 -27.32 22.70 6.22
C VAL A 268 -27.27 21.16 6.41
N PRO A 269 -28.31 20.48 6.91
CA PRO A 269 -28.24 19.05 7.13
C PRO A 269 -28.25 18.23 5.84
N MET A 270 -28.62 18.80 4.69
CA MET A 270 -28.55 18.10 3.40
C MET A 270 -27.10 17.78 3.01
N VAL A 271 -26.13 18.55 3.52
CA VAL A 271 -24.72 18.39 3.22
C VAL A 271 -24.10 17.29 4.11
N PRO A 272 -23.55 16.20 3.55
CA PRO A 272 -22.87 15.16 4.32
C PRO A 272 -21.39 15.52 4.60
N GLU A 273 -21.15 16.69 5.20
CA GLU A 273 -19.79 17.28 5.41
C GLU A 273 -18.83 16.37 6.18
N GLY A 274 -19.31 15.66 7.20
CA GLY A 274 -18.47 14.78 8.01
C GLY A 274 -18.04 13.49 7.30
N LEU A 275 -18.66 13.11 6.18
CA LEU A 275 -18.33 11.86 5.48
C LEU A 275 -16.92 11.89 4.86
N VAL A 276 -16.57 12.97 4.19
CA VAL A 276 -15.25 13.14 3.57
C VAL A 276 -14.17 13.21 4.64
N LEU A 277 -14.41 13.99 5.70
CA LEU A 277 -13.51 14.12 6.84
C LEU A 277 -13.22 12.76 7.48
N LEU A 278 -14.28 12.03 7.88
CA LEU A 278 -14.12 10.75 8.57
C LEU A 278 -13.48 9.67 7.69
N THR A 279 -13.67 9.75 6.38
CA THR A 279 -12.96 8.90 5.42
C THR A 279 -11.46 9.19 5.46
N SER A 280 -11.06 10.45 5.36
CA SER A 280 -9.65 10.86 5.45
C SER A 280 -9.03 10.47 6.81
N VAL A 281 -9.75 10.70 7.91
CA VAL A 281 -9.32 10.30 9.27
C VAL A 281 -9.13 8.78 9.38
N ALA A 282 -10.05 7.98 8.85
CA ALA A 282 -9.95 6.52 8.90
C ALA A 282 -8.72 6.02 8.12
N PHE A 283 -8.45 6.54 6.93
CA PHE A 283 -7.25 6.23 6.16
C PHE A 283 -5.98 6.69 6.88
N ALA A 284 -5.94 7.92 7.40
CA ALA A 284 -4.78 8.45 8.11
C ALA A 284 -4.39 7.59 9.33
N ILE A 285 -5.39 7.17 10.11
CA ILE A 285 -5.15 6.28 11.25
C ILE A 285 -4.71 4.89 10.79
N GLY A 286 -5.25 4.38 9.68
CA GLY A 286 -4.79 3.14 9.05
C GLY A 286 -3.30 3.21 8.71
N VAL A 287 -2.86 4.28 8.04
CA VAL A 287 -1.44 4.51 7.73
C VAL A 287 -0.57 4.55 8.98
N ILE A 288 -0.98 5.28 10.03
CA ILE A 288 -0.22 5.36 11.29
C ILE A 288 -0.07 3.97 11.92
N ARG A 289 -1.12 3.14 11.90
CA ARG A 289 -1.06 1.76 12.44
C ARG A 289 -0.16 0.85 11.64
N LEU A 290 -0.21 0.95 10.31
CA LEU A 290 0.64 0.18 9.40
C LEU A 290 2.10 0.65 9.52
N GLY A 291 2.33 1.95 9.64
CA GLY A 291 3.66 2.51 9.87
C GLY A 291 4.33 1.97 11.14
N ARG A 292 3.58 1.79 12.23
CA ARG A 292 4.08 1.14 13.46
C ARG A 292 4.49 -0.32 13.25
N LYS A 293 4.01 -0.95 12.19
CA LYS A 293 4.38 -2.31 11.77
C LYS A 293 5.44 -2.32 10.67
N GLN A 294 6.15 -1.20 10.50
CA GLN A 294 7.19 -1.05 9.48
C GLN A 294 6.64 -1.28 8.04
N CYS A 295 5.40 -0.87 7.80
CA CYS A 295 4.78 -0.91 6.49
C CYS A 295 4.54 0.53 6.01
N LEU A 296 5.25 0.92 4.97
CA LEU A 296 5.10 2.22 4.30
C LEU A 296 4.00 2.11 3.23
N VAL A 297 2.96 2.91 3.38
CA VAL A 297 1.89 3.02 2.39
C VAL A 297 2.10 4.30 1.60
N GLN A 298 2.45 4.20 0.35
CA GLN A 298 2.74 5.36 -0.50
C GLN A 298 1.47 6.07 -0.97
N GLU A 299 0.40 5.31 -1.19
CA GLU A 299 -0.90 5.84 -1.59
C GLU A 299 -2.01 5.37 -0.65
N LEU A 300 -2.81 6.31 -0.11
CA LEU A 300 -3.93 5.97 0.77
C LEU A 300 -4.93 4.98 0.16
N PRO A 301 -5.28 5.04 -1.15
CA PRO A 301 -6.15 4.06 -1.79
C PRO A 301 -5.61 2.64 -1.82
N ALA A 302 -4.30 2.43 -1.68
CA ALA A 302 -3.71 1.09 -1.67
C ALA A 302 -4.21 0.23 -0.50
N ILE A 303 -4.50 0.84 0.65
CA ILE A 303 -5.10 0.16 1.81
C ILE A 303 -6.49 -0.41 1.43
N GLU A 304 -7.27 0.35 0.66
CA GLU A 304 -8.57 -0.11 0.14
C GLU A 304 -8.40 -1.23 -0.87
N GLY A 305 -7.48 -1.05 -1.83
CA GLY A 305 -7.21 -2.00 -2.89
C GLY A 305 -6.84 -3.37 -2.33
N LEU A 306 -5.87 -3.43 -1.39
CA LEU A 306 -5.42 -4.69 -0.81
C LEU A 306 -6.53 -5.43 -0.04
N ALA A 307 -7.48 -4.72 0.57
CA ALA A 307 -8.63 -5.35 1.22
C ALA A 307 -9.58 -6.06 0.26
N ARG A 308 -9.53 -5.76 -1.03
CA ARG A 308 -10.36 -6.34 -2.10
C ARG A 308 -9.65 -7.42 -2.88
N VAL A 309 -8.32 -7.53 -2.73
CA VAL A 309 -7.52 -8.54 -3.42
C VAL A 309 -8.11 -9.93 -3.21
N ASP A 310 -8.28 -10.66 -4.29
CA ASP A 310 -8.70 -12.05 -4.32
C ASP A 310 -7.62 -12.99 -4.87
N THR A 311 -6.59 -12.43 -5.52
CA THR A 311 -5.43 -13.15 -6.04
C THR A 311 -4.15 -12.39 -5.70
N VAL A 312 -3.19 -13.08 -5.07
CA VAL A 312 -1.86 -12.56 -4.81
C VAL A 312 -0.84 -13.31 -5.64
N CYS A 313 -0.10 -12.59 -6.46
CA CYS A 313 1.02 -13.08 -7.24
C CYS A 313 2.31 -12.80 -6.45
N LEU A 314 3.03 -13.86 -6.12
CA LEU A 314 4.20 -13.83 -5.25
C LEU A 314 5.45 -14.14 -6.07
N ASP A 315 6.45 -13.28 -6.05
CA ASP A 315 7.77 -13.69 -6.48
C ASP A 315 8.37 -14.69 -5.47
N LYS A 316 9.21 -15.60 -5.91
CA LYS A 316 9.86 -16.57 -5.02
C LYS A 316 10.98 -15.89 -4.21
N THR A 317 11.93 -15.30 -4.95
CA THR A 317 13.18 -14.77 -4.40
C THR A 317 12.89 -13.47 -3.64
N GLY A 318 13.51 -13.30 -2.45
CA GLY A 318 13.30 -12.12 -1.63
C GLY A 318 11.92 -11.97 -0.98
N THR A 319 10.88 -12.68 -1.49
CA THR A 319 9.51 -12.68 -0.93
C THR A 319 9.22 -13.91 -0.09
N LEU A 320 9.29 -15.10 -0.66
CA LEU A 320 9.09 -16.39 0.04
C LEU A 320 10.39 -16.90 0.66
N THR A 321 11.53 -16.45 0.15
CA THR A 321 12.87 -16.76 0.65
C THR A 321 13.54 -15.51 1.24
N GLU A 322 14.53 -15.71 2.11
CA GLU A 322 15.30 -14.61 2.76
C GLU A 322 16.48 -14.10 1.91
N GLY A 323 16.67 -14.64 0.70
CA GLY A 323 17.80 -14.28 -0.18
C GLY A 323 19.13 -14.95 0.20
N GLY A 324 19.19 -15.69 1.31
CA GLY A 324 20.33 -16.51 1.73
C GLY A 324 20.18 -17.97 1.34
N MET A 325 21.29 -18.71 1.45
CA MET A 325 21.34 -20.15 1.27
C MET A 325 21.93 -20.83 2.51
N ASP A 326 21.58 -22.08 2.74
CA ASP A 326 22.20 -22.92 3.78
C ASP A 326 22.76 -24.19 3.12
N VAL A 327 23.94 -24.62 3.59
CA VAL A 327 24.48 -25.94 3.19
C VAL A 327 23.70 -27.01 3.96
N THR A 328 23.01 -27.87 3.24
CA THR A 328 22.19 -28.94 3.85
C THR A 328 22.91 -30.29 3.88
N GLU A 329 23.74 -30.56 2.88
CA GLU A 329 24.42 -31.85 2.76
C GLU A 329 25.77 -31.69 2.02
N LEU A 330 26.75 -32.45 2.42
CA LEU A 330 28.03 -32.63 1.74
C LEU A 330 28.16 -34.08 1.32
N ARG A 331 28.21 -34.37 0.03
CA ARG A 331 28.35 -35.71 -0.54
C ARG A 331 29.75 -35.92 -1.12
N LEU A 332 30.52 -36.76 -0.49
CA LEU A 332 31.85 -37.11 -0.96
C LEU A 332 31.78 -38.03 -2.19
N LEU A 333 32.60 -37.75 -3.22
CA LEU A 333 32.63 -38.49 -4.47
C LEU A 333 33.84 -39.39 -4.61
N ASP A 334 35.01 -39.03 -4.19
CA ASP A 334 36.27 -39.71 -4.52
C ASP A 334 37.16 -39.98 -3.31
N GLY A 335 36.64 -40.64 -2.28
CA GLY A 335 37.44 -41.21 -1.19
C GLY A 335 38.21 -40.20 -0.30
N HIS A 336 37.92 -38.94 -0.43
CA HIS A 336 38.45 -37.87 0.45
C HIS A 336 37.83 -37.97 1.86
N GLU A 337 38.62 -37.65 2.89
CA GLU A 337 38.07 -37.48 4.25
C GLU A 337 37.18 -36.23 4.31
N GLU A 338 36.03 -36.35 4.93
CA GLU A 338 35.07 -35.27 5.08
C GLU A 338 35.69 -34.03 5.76
N ALA A 339 36.54 -34.27 6.80
CA ALA A 339 37.23 -33.20 7.51
C ALA A 339 38.13 -32.37 6.59
N TYR A 340 38.87 -33.02 5.68
CA TYR A 340 39.73 -32.37 4.71
C TYR A 340 38.92 -31.56 3.69
N VAL A 341 37.82 -32.11 3.16
CA VAL A 341 36.95 -31.41 2.23
C VAL A 341 36.32 -30.16 2.87
N ARG A 342 35.95 -30.23 4.14
CA ARG A 342 35.43 -29.06 4.91
C ARG A 342 36.49 -27.98 5.06
N GLN A 343 37.74 -28.32 5.31
CA GLN A 343 38.84 -27.35 5.37
C GLN A 343 39.08 -26.69 4.00
N VAL A 344 39.05 -27.45 2.91
CA VAL A 344 39.14 -26.92 1.55
C VAL A 344 38.04 -25.92 1.28
N LEU A 345 36.79 -26.25 1.62
CA LEU A 345 35.63 -25.36 1.44
C LEU A 345 35.73 -24.06 2.25
N GLY A 346 36.24 -24.15 3.51
CA GLY A 346 36.51 -22.98 4.35
C GLY A 346 37.59 -22.09 3.74
N ALA A 347 38.73 -22.69 3.31
CA ALA A 347 39.84 -21.96 2.66
C ALA A 347 39.39 -21.29 1.34
N LEU A 348 38.57 -21.96 0.52
CA LEU A 348 38.00 -21.37 -0.69
C LEU A 348 37.09 -20.18 -0.34
N GLY A 349 36.30 -20.29 0.73
CA GLY A 349 35.46 -19.21 1.21
C GLY A 349 36.24 -17.96 1.55
N GLU A 350 37.35 -18.11 2.29
CA GLU A 350 38.24 -17.01 2.70
C GLU A 350 39.04 -16.42 1.57
N SER A 351 39.26 -17.18 0.48
CA SER A 351 40.04 -16.70 -0.67
C SER A 351 39.35 -15.60 -1.49
N ASP A 352 38.02 -15.47 -1.35
CA ASP A 352 37.25 -14.46 -2.07
C ASP A 352 36.82 -13.33 -1.10
N PRO A 353 37.39 -12.11 -1.26
CA PRO A 353 37.05 -10.97 -0.39
C PRO A 353 35.61 -10.48 -0.55
N ARG A 354 34.91 -10.91 -1.60
CA ARG A 354 33.51 -10.53 -1.90
C ARG A 354 32.67 -11.74 -2.28
N PRO A 355 32.42 -12.67 -1.32
CA PRO A 355 31.76 -13.93 -1.61
C PRO A 355 30.31 -13.72 -2.01
N ASN A 356 29.87 -14.46 -3.05
CA ASN A 356 28.45 -14.51 -3.43
C ASN A 356 27.63 -15.32 -2.39
N ALA A 357 26.29 -15.28 -2.51
CA ALA A 357 25.40 -15.94 -1.53
C ALA A 357 25.67 -17.44 -1.33
N SER A 358 26.08 -18.16 -2.36
CA SER A 358 26.42 -19.59 -2.26
C SER A 358 27.72 -19.81 -1.49
N LEU A 359 28.73 -19.01 -1.79
CA LEU A 359 30.00 -19.07 -1.08
C LEU A 359 29.87 -18.59 0.38
N GLN A 360 29.04 -17.58 0.63
CA GLN A 360 28.71 -17.13 1.98
C GLN A 360 28.05 -18.23 2.82
N ALA A 361 27.18 -19.04 2.21
CA ALA A 361 26.57 -20.20 2.89
C ALA A 361 27.64 -21.24 3.25
N ILE A 362 28.61 -21.47 2.36
CA ILE A 362 29.74 -22.39 2.59
C ILE A 362 30.64 -21.89 3.72
N ILE A 363 31.02 -20.60 3.71
CA ILE A 363 31.79 -19.97 4.80
C ILE A 363 31.07 -20.12 6.14
N SER A 364 29.75 -19.91 6.15
CA SER A 364 28.96 -20.03 7.39
C SER A 364 28.89 -21.46 7.91
N ALA A 365 28.90 -22.45 7.01
CA ALA A 365 28.86 -23.88 7.36
C ALA A 365 30.24 -24.43 7.73
N TYR A 366 31.30 -23.92 7.14
CA TYR A 366 32.67 -24.44 7.29
C TYR A 366 33.63 -23.26 7.54
N PRO A 367 33.72 -22.76 8.79
CA PRO A 367 34.57 -21.61 9.13
C PRO A 367 36.06 -21.95 9.32
N ASP A 368 36.47 -23.22 9.26
CA ASP A 368 37.79 -23.65 9.65
C ASP A 368 38.78 -23.65 8.47
N GLY A 369 39.01 -22.53 7.79
CA GLY A 369 39.94 -22.37 6.67
C GLY A 369 41.29 -21.66 6.99
N GLU A 370 41.51 -21.20 8.22
CA GLU A 370 42.58 -20.27 8.60
C GLU A 370 44.05 -20.80 8.46
N GLU A 371 44.22 -22.12 8.27
CA GLU A 371 45.59 -22.69 8.21
C GLU A 371 46.20 -22.73 6.79
N TRP A 372 45.40 -22.39 5.74
CA TRP A 372 45.84 -22.50 4.34
C TRP A 372 46.24 -21.16 3.75
N ARG A 373 47.45 -21.06 3.19
CA ARG A 373 47.89 -19.84 2.54
C ARG A 373 47.45 -19.80 1.08
N VAL A 374 46.55 -18.87 0.74
CA VAL A 374 46.16 -18.58 -0.66
C VAL A 374 47.36 -18.08 -1.45
N THR A 375 47.69 -18.74 -2.54
CA THR A 375 48.76 -18.35 -3.46
C THR A 375 48.19 -17.66 -4.70
N GLU A 376 46.97 -18.08 -5.14
CA GLU A 376 46.26 -17.52 -6.28
C GLU A 376 44.77 -17.70 -6.05
N ALA A 377 43.92 -16.73 -6.42
CA ALA A 377 42.48 -16.79 -6.32
C ALA A 377 41.83 -16.38 -7.64
N LEU A 378 40.81 -17.13 -8.04
CA LEU A 378 39.98 -16.89 -9.21
C LEU A 378 38.53 -16.68 -8.75
N PRO A 379 38.05 -15.42 -8.64
CA PRO A 379 36.67 -15.14 -8.23
C PRO A 379 35.63 -15.78 -9.17
N PHE A 380 34.43 -15.98 -8.69
CA PHE A 380 33.32 -16.50 -9.50
C PHE A 380 33.01 -15.59 -10.69
N SER A 381 32.71 -16.20 -11.84
CA SER A 381 32.17 -15.50 -13.01
C SER A 381 31.01 -16.28 -13.59
N SER A 382 29.92 -15.58 -13.97
CA SER A 382 28.74 -16.18 -14.60
C SER A 382 29.05 -16.81 -15.95
N ALA A 383 30.06 -16.29 -16.66
CA ALA A 383 30.54 -16.85 -17.93
C ALA A 383 31.28 -18.17 -17.74
N ARG A 384 32.10 -18.28 -16.69
CA ARG A 384 32.84 -19.50 -16.36
C ARG A 384 32.00 -20.49 -15.56
N LYS A 385 31.06 -20.00 -14.74
CA LYS A 385 30.20 -20.77 -13.81
C LYS A 385 31.00 -21.50 -12.69
N TYR A 386 32.23 -21.11 -12.44
CA TYR A 386 33.05 -21.60 -11.32
C TYR A 386 33.95 -20.51 -10.76
N SER A 387 34.39 -20.72 -9.53
CA SER A 387 35.50 -20.03 -8.85
C SER A 387 36.56 -21.03 -8.48
N GLY A 388 37.72 -20.58 -8.07
CA GLY A 388 38.80 -21.46 -7.61
C GLY A 388 39.88 -20.74 -6.83
N ALA A 389 40.71 -21.51 -6.16
CA ALA A 389 41.94 -20.99 -5.53
C ALA A 389 43.04 -22.05 -5.49
N SER A 390 44.26 -21.57 -5.52
CA SER A 390 45.48 -22.36 -5.29
C SER A 390 45.99 -22.08 -3.88
N PHE A 391 46.31 -23.10 -3.15
CA PHE A 391 46.74 -23.04 -1.76
C PHE A 391 48.13 -23.69 -1.58
N SER A 392 48.90 -23.17 -0.61
CA SER A 392 50.00 -23.90 -0.01
C SER A 392 49.50 -24.44 1.33
N GLU A 393 49.38 -25.75 1.41
CA GLU A 393 48.91 -26.47 2.60
C GLU A 393 50.02 -26.42 3.71
N GLY A 394 49.64 -26.64 4.98
CA GLY A 394 50.57 -26.56 6.12
C GLY A 394 51.76 -27.55 6.03
N ASN A 395 51.67 -28.59 5.17
CA ASN A 395 52.75 -29.52 4.84
C ASN A 395 53.68 -29.05 3.69
N GLY A 396 53.39 -27.89 3.08
CA GLY A 396 54.12 -27.32 1.97
C GLY A 396 53.74 -27.85 0.58
N GLU A 397 52.71 -28.70 0.48
CA GLU A 397 52.17 -29.11 -0.80
C GLU A 397 51.27 -28.04 -1.41
N ALA A 398 51.32 -27.90 -2.74
CA ALA A 398 50.45 -26.99 -3.47
C ALA A 398 49.21 -27.73 -3.95
N SER A 399 48.02 -27.19 -3.73
CA SER A 399 46.77 -27.77 -4.24
C SER A 399 45.93 -26.68 -4.86
N THR A 400 45.30 -27.02 -6.00
CA THR A 400 44.36 -26.13 -6.72
C THR A 400 42.98 -26.73 -6.66
N TRP A 401 41.98 -25.92 -6.28
CA TRP A 401 40.61 -26.32 -6.09
C TRP A 401 39.66 -25.42 -6.85
N LEU A 402 38.63 -26.06 -7.46
CA LEU A 402 37.55 -25.39 -8.18
C LEU A 402 36.23 -25.67 -7.48
N LEU A 403 35.38 -24.67 -7.42
CA LEU A 403 34.01 -24.76 -6.91
C LEU A 403 33.04 -24.15 -7.93
N GLY A 404 32.14 -24.95 -8.48
CA GLY A 404 31.24 -24.42 -9.51
C GLY A 404 30.11 -25.33 -9.94
N ALA A 405 29.54 -25.04 -11.09
CA ALA A 405 28.42 -25.77 -11.63
C ALA A 405 28.88 -27.17 -12.10
N PRO A 406 28.18 -28.23 -11.66
CA PRO A 406 28.54 -29.61 -12.03
C PRO A 406 28.58 -29.88 -13.54
N ASP A 407 27.70 -29.26 -14.32
CA ASP A 407 27.63 -29.36 -15.77
C ASP A 407 28.84 -28.77 -16.51
N VAL A 408 29.65 -27.97 -15.81
CA VAL A 408 30.88 -27.36 -16.37
C VAL A 408 32.13 -28.09 -15.90
N LEU A 409 32.11 -28.69 -14.71
CA LEU A 409 33.28 -29.29 -14.07
C LEU A 409 33.31 -30.83 -14.19
N LEU A 410 32.17 -31.49 -14.60
CA LEU A 410 32.08 -32.92 -14.85
C LEU A 410 32.06 -33.21 -16.34
N ALA A 411 32.48 -34.41 -16.70
CA ALA A 411 32.31 -34.94 -18.05
C ALA A 411 30.83 -35.27 -18.30
N GLU A 412 30.37 -35.19 -19.55
CA GLU A 412 28.96 -35.38 -19.93
C GLU A 412 28.42 -36.79 -19.53
N ASP A 413 29.27 -37.78 -19.38
CA ASP A 413 28.96 -39.17 -19.02
C ASP A 413 29.17 -39.50 -17.53
N ASP A 414 29.51 -38.51 -16.70
CA ASP A 414 29.76 -38.71 -15.28
C ASP A 414 28.44 -39.02 -14.53
N PRO A 415 28.40 -40.14 -13.76
CA PRO A 415 27.21 -40.57 -13.02
C PRO A 415 26.74 -39.53 -11.97
N ALA A 416 27.63 -38.65 -11.47
CA ALA A 416 27.27 -37.60 -10.53
C ALA A 416 26.33 -36.54 -11.15
N LEU A 417 26.30 -36.40 -12.49
CA LEU A 417 25.36 -35.49 -13.15
C LEU A 417 23.90 -35.92 -12.93
N ALA A 418 23.59 -37.21 -13.03
CA ALA A 418 22.24 -37.76 -12.80
C ALA A 418 21.78 -37.49 -11.35
N GLU A 419 22.69 -37.60 -10.39
CA GLU A 419 22.40 -37.32 -8.99
C GLU A 419 22.19 -35.80 -8.77
N THR A 420 22.98 -34.96 -9.43
CA THR A 420 22.82 -33.51 -9.43
C THR A 420 21.46 -33.10 -10.01
N GLU A 421 21.04 -33.71 -11.13
CA GLU A 421 19.73 -33.46 -11.73
C GLU A 421 18.60 -33.82 -10.76
N ARG A 422 18.69 -34.98 -10.11
CA ARG A 422 17.70 -35.43 -9.12
C ARG A 422 17.58 -34.45 -7.96
N LEU A 423 18.71 -33.97 -7.40
CA LEU A 423 18.71 -32.97 -6.33
C LEU A 423 18.16 -31.60 -6.79
N ASN A 424 18.48 -31.20 -8.01
CA ASN A 424 17.91 -30.00 -8.61
C ASN A 424 16.38 -30.10 -8.79
N GLU A 425 15.86 -31.31 -9.13
CA GLU A 425 14.42 -31.59 -9.18
C GLU A 425 13.75 -31.48 -7.80
N GLU A 426 14.48 -31.73 -6.72
CA GLU A 426 14.01 -31.55 -5.34
C GLU A 426 14.03 -30.05 -4.90
N GLY A 427 14.49 -29.14 -5.79
CA GLY A 427 14.58 -27.71 -5.52
C GLY A 427 15.86 -27.27 -4.82
N LEU A 428 16.84 -28.16 -4.73
CA LEU A 428 18.15 -27.90 -4.14
C LEU A 428 19.10 -27.34 -5.20
N ARG A 429 20.10 -26.60 -4.78
CA ARG A 429 21.20 -26.14 -5.63
C ARG A 429 22.44 -26.95 -5.32
N VAL A 430 23.06 -27.50 -6.35
CA VAL A 430 24.24 -28.32 -6.18
C VAL A 430 25.44 -27.61 -6.78
N LEU A 431 26.54 -27.52 -6.02
CA LEU A 431 27.85 -27.11 -6.50
C LEU A 431 28.80 -28.31 -6.40
N LEU A 432 29.72 -28.41 -7.35
CA LEU A 432 30.79 -29.38 -7.34
C LEU A 432 32.08 -28.76 -6.82
N LEU A 433 32.68 -29.40 -5.83
CA LEU A 433 34.06 -29.18 -5.47
C LEU A 433 34.93 -30.17 -6.25
N ALA A 434 35.92 -29.67 -6.98
CA ALA A 434 36.85 -30.49 -7.74
C ALA A 434 38.30 -30.08 -7.52
N ARG A 435 39.23 -31.03 -7.46
CA ARG A 435 40.65 -30.78 -7.39
C ARG A 435 41.23 -30.67 -8.81
N ALA A 436 41.85 -29.56 -9.13
CA ALA A 436 42.47 -29.30 -10.43
C ALA A 436 43.99 -29.59 -10.41
N SER A 437 44.51 -29.95 -11.57
CA SER A 437 45.95 -30.13 -11.76
C SER A 437 46.46 -29.03 -12.70
N GLY A 438 47.13 -28.01 -12.17
CA GLY A 438 47.71 -26.91 -12.98
C GLY A 438 47.30 -25.53 -12.53
N ASP A 439 47.61 -24.55 -13.34
CA ASP A 439 47.45 -23.13 -13.10
C ASP A 439 45.97 -22.72 -13.29
N LEU A 440 45.41 -21.89 -12.43
CA LEU A 440 44.01 -21.44 -12.48
C LEU A 440 43.65 -20.72 -13.77
N ASP A 441 44.59 -20.01 -14.34
CA ASP A 441 44.42 -19.28 -15.61
C ASP A 441 44.49 -20.18 -16.87
N SER A 442 44.77 -21.47 -16.69
CA SER A 442 44.84 -22.40 -17.82
C SER A 442 43.44 -22.65 -18.43
N PRO A 443 43.26 -22.52 -19.77
CA PRO A 443 42.02 -22.79 -20.45
C PRO A 443 41.58 -24.26 -20.36
N HIS A 444 42.44 -25.12 -19.80
CA HIS A 444 42.21 -26.58 -19.64
C HIS A 444 42.03 -26.98 -18.17
N VAL A 445 41.99 -26.04 -17.21
CA VAL A 445 41.90 -26.35 -15.78
C VAL A 445 40.69 -27.20 -15.41
N THR A 446 39.56 -27.05 -16.12
CA THR A 446 38.36 -27.84 -15.91
C THR A 446 38.42 -29.26 -16.48
N ARG A 447 39.24 -29.50 -17.52
CA ARG A 447 39.36 -30.82 -18.16
C ARG A 447 40.10 -31.86 -17.29
N ASP A 448 41.05 -31.39 -16.51
CA ASP A 448 41.88 -32.22 -15.62
C ASP A 448 41.34 -32.18 -14.15
N ALA A 449 40.19 -31.58 -13.95
CA ALA A 449 39.54 -31.49 -12.64
C ALA A 449 38.99 -32.85 -12.20
N ARG A 450 39.36 -33.31 -10.98
CA ARG A 450 38.82 -34.51 -10.36
C ARG A 450 37.73 -34.19 -9.37
N PRO A 451 36.52 -34.76 -9.52
CA PRO A 451 35.42 -34.48 -8.61
C PRO A 451 35.76 -34.94 -7.19
N ALA A 452 35.54 -34.11 -6.17
CA ALA A 452 35.81 -34.44 -4.78
C ALA A 452 34.53 -34.54 -3.94
N ALA A 453 33.62 -33.59 -4.10
CA ALA A 453 32.37 -33.56 -3.36
C ALA A 453 31.28 -32.74 -4.04
N LEU A 454 30.03 -33.09 -3.82
CA LEU A 454 28.86 -32.26 -4.11
C LEU A 454 28.48 -31.51 -2.84
N VAL A 455 28.39 -30.17 -2.95
CA VAL A 455 27.90 -29.30 -1.90
C VAL A 455 26.45 -28.96 -2.22
N VAL A 456 25.56 -29.46 -1.41
CA VAL A 456 24.11 -29.29 -1.60
C VAL A 456 23.62 -28.10 -0.77
N LEU A 457 23.03 -27.15 -1.44
CA LEU A 457 22.54 -25.90 -0.85
C LEU A 457 21.01 -25.79 -1.00
N GLU A 458 20.38 -25.26 0.01
CA GLU A 458 18.95 -24.97 0.00
C GLU A 458 18.71 -23.49 0.21
N GLN A 459 17.74 -22.91 -0.50
CA GLN A 459 17.33 -21.55 -0.27
C GLN A 459 16.61 -21.44 1.08
N ARG A 460 17.03 -20.47 1.90
CA ARG A 460 16.42 -20.23 3.20
C ARG A 460 15.01 -19.69 3.03
N LEU A 461 14.03 -20.50 3.43
CA LEU A 461 12.62 -20.09 3.43
C LEU A 461 12.34 -19.12 4.57
N ARG A 462 11.48 -18.13 4.34
CA ARG A 462 11.00 -17.30 5.42
C ARG A 462 10.18 -18.10 6.41
N PRO A 463 10.46 -18.01 7.70
CA PRO A 463 9.73 -18.77 8.72
C PRO A 463 8.25 -18.40 8.82
N ASP A 464 7.89 -17.18 8.41
CA ASP A 464 6.54 -16.63 8.43
C ASP A 464 5.74 -16.87 7.13
N ALA A 465 6.36 -17.42 6.09
CA ALA A 465 5.74 -17.57 4.76
C ALA A 465 4.54 -18.54 4.80
N ALA A 466 4.71 -19.73 5.41
CA ALA A 466 3.66 -20.75 5.46
C ALA A 466 2.41 -20.26 6.21
N ASP A 467 2.58 -19.56 7.34
CA ASP A 467 1.47 -19.02 8.13
C ASP A 467 0.74 -17.90 7.38
N THR A 468 1.48 -17.07 6.65
CA THR A 468 0.92 -15.99 5.82
C THR A 468 0.11 -16.56 4.66
N LEU A 469 0.61 -17.59 3.98
CA LEU A 469 -0.12 -18.27 2.90
C LEU A 469 -1.40 -18.95 3.40
N ARG A 470 -1.35 -19.58 4.57
CA ARG A 470 -2.53 -20.16 5.23
C ARG A 470 -3.56 -19.09 5.55
N TYR A 471 -3.14 -17.94 6.08
CA TYR A 471 -4.03 -16.80 6.32
C TYR A 471 -4.72 -16.34 5.03
N PHE A 472 -4.00 -16.23 3.91
CA PHE A 472 -4.60 -15.85 2.63
C PHE A 472 -5.65 -16.89 2.18
N ALA A 473 -5.36 -18.17 2.29
CA ALA A 473 -6.30 -19.23 1.97
C ALA A 473 -7.58 -19.16 2.83
N GLU A 474 -7.45 -18.97 4.15
CA GLU A 474 -8.58 -18.75 5.07
C GLU A 474 -9.42 -17.52 4.70
N GLN A 475 -8.77 -16.52 4.12
CA GLN A 475 -9.43 -15.31 3.64
C GLN A 475 -9.99 -15.42 2.22
N ASN A 476 -9.94 -16.61 1.59
CA ASN A 476 -10.29 -16.88 0.19
C ASN A 476 -9.50 -15.97 -0.79
N VAL A 477 -8.23 -15.72 -0.50
CA VAL A 477 -7.28 -15.09 -1.41
C VAL A 477 -6.40 -16.20 -2.00
N ARG A 478 -6.40 -16.32 -3.32
CA ARG A 478 -5.59 -17.31 -4.02
C ARG A 478 -4.16 -16.82 -4.14
N ALA A 479 -3.21 -17.61 -3.66
CA ALA A 479 -1.79 -17.35 -3.84
C ALA A 479 -1.30 -18.05 -5.11
N LYS A 480 -0.52 -17.33 -5.93
CA LYS A 480 0.17 -17.83 -7.12
C LYS A 480 1.63 -17.47 -7.02
N VAL A 481 2.52 -18.44 -7.21
CA VAL A 481 3.97 -18.21 -7.21
C VAL A 481 4.42 -18.02 -8.65
N ILE A 482 5.11 -16.92 -8.91
CA ILE A 482 5.57 -16.52 -10.25
C ILE A 482 7.07 -16.19 -10.18
N SER A 483 7.92 -17.03 -10.75
CA SER A 483 9.37 -16.89 -10.67
C SER A 483 10.08 -17.08 -12.02
N GLY A 484 11.21 -16.42 -12.20
CA GLY A 484 12.13 -16.67 -13.33
C GLY A 484 12.85 -18.03 -13.24
N ASP A 485 12.89 -18.63 -12.05
CA ASP A 485 13.59 -19.90 -11.82
C ASP A 485 12.88 -21.11 -12.48
N ASN A 486 13.60 -22.22 -12.54
CA ASN A 486 13.06 -23.47 -13.07
C ASN A 486 11.74 -23.86 -12.37
N ALA A 487 10.75 -24.24 -13.15
CA ALA A 487 9.41 -24.57 -12.67
C ALA A 487 9.40 -25.67 -11.59
N VAL A 488 10.25 -26.69 -11.73
CA VAL A 488 10.36 -27.81 -10.78
C VAL A 488 10.89 -27.31 -9.43
N SER A 489 11.96 -26.52 -9.43
CA SER A 489 12.53 -25.93 -8.23
C SER A 489 11.54 -25.00 -7.51
N VAL A 490 10.79 -24.17 -8.26
CA VAL A 490 9.77 -23.31 -7.68
C VAL A 490 8.62 -24.12 -7.09
N GLY A 491 8.23 -25.22 -7.77
CA GLY A 491 7.21 -26.16 -7.29
C GLY A 491 7.59 -26.83 -5.98
N ALA A 492 8.85 -27.27 -5.85
CA ALA A 492 9.37 -27.86 -4.62
C ALA A 492 9.32 -26.88 -3.43
N VAL A 493 9.72 -25.62 -3.64
CA VAL A 493 9.61 -24.55 -2.62
C VAL A 493 8.16 -24.30 -2.23
N ALA A 494 7.25 -24.20 -3.20
CA ALA A 494 5.83 -23.97 -2.96
C ALA A 494 5.19 -25.12 -2.15
N SER A 495 5.51 -26.37 -2.47
CA SER A 495 5.04 -27.55 -1.74
C SER A 495 5.52 -27.57 -0.29
N LYS A 496 6.78 -27.20 -0.02
CA LYS A 496 7.32 -27.07 1.35
C LYS A 496 6.56 -26.00 2.17
N LEU A 497 6.01 -24.99 1.50
CA LEU A 497 5.20 -23.93 2.14
C LEU A 497 3.70 -24.28 2.23
N GLY A 498 3.30 -25.49 1.79
CA GLY A 498 1.91 -25.96 1.83
C GLY A 498 1.02 -25.34 0.74
N LEU A 499 1.63 -24.86 -0.36
CA LEU A 499 0.90 -24.44 -1.56
C LEU A 499 0.76 -25.65 -2.50
N ASP A 500 -0.35 -26.37 -2.33
CA ASP A 500 -0.70 -27.47 -3.23
C ASP A 500 -1.30 -26.93 -4.54
N GLY A 501 -0.88 -27.47 -5.67
CA GLY A 501 -1.43 -27.12 -6.96
C GLY A 501 -0.51 -27.47 -8.13
N SER A 502 -1.00 -27.22 -9.34
CA SER A 502 -0.23 -27.52 -10.55
C SER A 502 0.93 -26.54 -10.75
N THR A 503 2.08 -27.11 -11.11
CA THR A 503 3.27 -26.37 -11.52
C THR A 503 3.32 -26.30 -13.04
N VAL A 504 3.48 -25.10 -13.58
CA VAL A 504 3.47 -24.80 -15.01
C VAL A 504 4.78 -24.15 -15.44
N ASP A 505 5.38 -24.65 -16.51
CA ASP A 505 6.49 -23.96 -17.19
C ASP A 505 5.91 -22.86 -18.07
N ALA A 506 6.28 -21.59 -17.80
CA ALA A 506 5.74 -20.43 -18.47
C ALA A 506 5.97 -20.40 -20.00
N ARG A 507 6.96 -21.14 -20.51
CA ARG A 507 7.18 -21.32 -21.95
C ARG A 507 6.02 -22.07 -22.65
N ARG A 508 5.17 -22.76 -21.87
CA ARG A 508 3.99 -23.50 -22.38
C ARG A 508 2.68 -22.71 -22.22
N LEU A 509 2.73 -21.50 -21.64
CA LEU A 509 1.55 -20.68 -21.48
C LEU A 509 1.06 -20.17 -22.85
N PRO A 510 -0.26 -20.14 -23.09
CA PRO A 510 -0.83 -19.51 -24.29
C PRO A 510 -0.45 -18.04 -24.37
N ALA A 511 -0.14 -17.58 -25.58
CA ALA A 511 0.19 -16.17 -25.80
C ALA A 511 -1.05 -15.26 -25.79
N ASP A 512 -2.24 -15.82 -26.07
CA ASP A 512 -3.49 -15.07 -26.01
C ASP A 512 -3.97 -14.84 -24.58
N ARG A 513 -4.52 -13.67 -24.33
CA ARG A 513 -4.90 -13.21 -22.97
C ARG A 513 -5.95 -14.12 -22.30
N ASP A 514 -6.91 -14.63 -23.07
CA ASP A 514 -7.97 -15.49 -22.53
C ASP A 514 -7.47 -16.90 -22.22
N GLY A 515 -6.63 -17.48 -23.09
CA GLY A 515 -5.98 -18.76 -22.85
C GLY A 515 -5.04 -18.72 -21.67
N MET A 516 -4.20 -17.67 -21.59
CA MET A 516 -3.34 -17.41 -20.45
C MET A 516 -4.15 -17.29 -19.14
N GLY A 517 -5.25 -16.53 -19.16
CA GLY A 517 -6.12 -16.36 -17.99
C GLY A 517 -6.72 -17.69 -17.50
N ARG A 518 -7.13 -18.58 -18.41
CA ARG A 518 -7.60 -19.95 -18.03
C ARG A 518 -6.49 -20.78 -17.40
N ALA A 519 -5.32 -20.78 -17.99
CA ALA A 519 -4.16 -21.49 -17.45
C ALA A 519 -3.75 -20.96 -16.06
N LEU A 520 -3.90 -19.64 -15.86
CA LEU A 520 -3.64 -19.02 -14.57
C LEU A 520 -4.71 -19.36 -13.52
N ASP A 521 -5.98 -19.54 -13.89
CA ASP A 521 -7.01 -19.96 -12.92
C ASP A 521 -6.77 -21.38 -12.39
N GLU A 522 -6.24 -22.27 -13.24
CA GLU A 522 -5.98 -23.68 -12.92
C GLU A 522 -4.61 -23.87 -12.26
N GLY A 523 -3.59 -23.07 -12.67
CA GLY A 523 -2.21 -23.18 -12.18
C GLY A 523 -1.99 -22.42 -10.86
N THR A 524 -1.09 -22.95 -10.02
CA THR A 524 -0.68 -22.32 -8.75
C THR A 524 0.76 -21.82 -8.81
N VAL A 525 1.65 -22.55 -9.46
CA VAL A 525 3.08 -22.25 -9.52
C VAL A 525 3.53 -22.11 -10.97
N PHE A 526 4.26 -21.04 -11.26
CA PHE A 526 4.76 -20.72 -12.60
C PHE A 526 6.26 -20.44 -12.53
N GLY A 527 7.04 -21.25 -13.25
CA GLY A 527 8.49 -21.07 -13.35
C GLY A 527 8.95 -20.68 -14.74
N ARG A 528 10.18 -20.18 -14.88
CA ARG A 528 10.78 -19.63 -16.11
C ARG A 528 9.97 -18.49 -16.72
N VAL A 529 9.40 -17.66 -15.87
CA VAL A 529 8.58 -16.52 -16.26
C VAL A 529 9.49 -15.31 -16.56
N THR A 530 9.38 -14.74 -17.74
CA THR A 530 10.08 -13.52 -18.09
C THR A 530 9.40 -12.27 -17.47
N PRO A 531 10.09 -11.13 -17.31
CA PRO A 531 9.50 -9.89 -16.80
C PRO A 531 8.25 -9.46 -17.58
N GLN A 532 8.27 -9.58 -18.92
CA GLN A 532 7.11 -9.26 -19.74
C GLN A 532 5.95 -10.23 -19.49
N GLN A 533 6.24 -11.53 -19.36
CA GLN A 533 5.20 -12.50 -19.01
C GLN A 533 4.61 -12.26 -17.63
N LYS A 534 5.40 -11.84 -16.61
CA LYS A 534 4.86 -11.45 -15.29
C LYS A 534 3.78 -10.37 -15.45
N ARG A 535 4.04 -9.36 -16.25
CA ARG A 535 3.10 -8.29 -16.58
C ARG A 535 1.85 -8.81 -17.28
N ASP A 536 2.02 -9.63 -18.32
CA ASP A 536 0.92 -10.18 -19.12
C ASP A 536 0.02 -11.10 -18.28
N MET A 537 0.60 -11.86 -17.34
CA MET A 537 -0.13 -12.72 -16.39
C MET A 537 -1.01 -11.88 -15.44
N VAL A 538 -0.48 -10.78 -14.90
CA VAL A 538 -1.27 -9.83 -14.10
C VAL A 538 -2.45 -9.31 -14.93
N GLY A 539 -2.20 -8.83 -16.14
CA GLY A 539 -3.24 -8.32 -17.03
C GLY A 539 -4.28 -9.38 -17.42
N ALA A 540 -3.86 -10.64 -17.62
CA ALA A 540 -4.77 -11.75 -17.93
C ALA A 540 -5.71 -12.07 -16.75
N LEU A 541 -5.20 -12.09 -15.51
CA LEU A 541 -6.02 -12.25 -14.30
C LEU A 541 -7.03 -11.11 -14.12
N GLN A 542 -6.60 -9.86 -14.31
CA GLN A 542 -7.47 -8.68 -14.23
C GLN A 542 -8.59 -8.72 -15.28
N SER A 543 -8.31 -9.19 -16.50
CA SER A 543 -9.32 -9.32 -17.57
C SER A 543 -10.43 -10.32 -17.22
N ARG A 544 -10.16 -11.26 -16.33
CA ARG A 544 -11.12 -12.22 -15.79
C ARG A 544 -11.86 -11.72 -14.55
N GLY A 545 -11.62 -10.48 -14.16
CA GLY A 545 -12.31 -9.82 -13.04
C GLY A 545 -11.65 -10.03 -11.68
N HIS A 546 -10.40 -10.54 -11.65
CA HIS A 546 -9.63 -10.65 -10.41
C HIS A 546 -9.04 -9.30 -10.00
N THR A 547 -8.99 -9.07 -8.70
CA THR A 547 -8.23 -7.97 -8.11
C THR A 547 -6.88 -8.52 -7.65
N VAL A 548 -5.83 -8.14 -8.37
CA VAL A 548 -4.51 -8.75 -8.27
C VAL A 548 -3.57 -7.90 -7.44
N ALA A 549 -2.97 -8.49 -6.40
CA ALA A 549 -1.77 -7.94 -5.78
C ALA A 549 -0.53 -8.66 -6.35
N MET A 550 0.52 -7.90 -6.63
CA MET A 550 1.83 -8.43 -7.03
C MET A 550 2.86 -8.05 -5.98
N THR A 551 3.67 -9.04 -5.55
CA THR A 551 4.83 -8.79 -4.70
C THR A 551 6.12 -9.03 -5.46
N GLY A 552 7.15 -8.24 -5.17
CA GLY A 552 8.47 -8.42 -5.75
C GLY A 552 9.50 -7.52 -5.07
N ASP A 553 10.77 -7.85 -5.26
CA ASP A 553 11.92 -7.09 -4.76
C ASP A 553 12.90 -6.73 -5.90
N GLY A 554 12.85 -7.50 -6.99
CA GLY A 554 13.71 -7.33 -8.14
C GLY A 554 13.21 -6.27 -9.13
N VAL A 555 14.13 -5.78 -9.91
CA VAL A 555 13.85 -4.87 -11.03
C VAL A 555 12.98 -5.51 -12.11
N ASN A 556 13.06 -6.82 -12.24
CA ASN A 556 12.24 -7.62 -13.16
C ASN A 556 10.73 -7.60 -12.83
N ASP A 557 10.38 -7.15 -11.62
CA ASP A 557 9.00 -7.09 -11.15
C ASP A 557 8.34 -5.72 -11.36
N VAL A 558 9.11 -4.68 -11.70
CA VAL A 558 8.65 -3.28 -11.80
C VAL A 558 7.43 -3.14 -12.69
N LEU A 559 7.44 -3.75 -13.89
CA LEU A 559 6.31 -3.67 -14.82
C LEU A 559 5.05 -4.38 -14.28
N ALA A 560 5.22 -5.56 -13.68
CA ALA A 560 4.12 -6.32 -13.11
C ALA A 560 3.56 -5.65 -11.86
N LEU A 561 4.41 -5.09 -10.99
CA LEU A 561 4.01 -4.31 -9.81
C LEU A 561 3.23 -3.05 -10.19
N LYS A 562 3.67 -2.36 -11.26
CA LYS A 562 3.01 -1.17 -11.77
C LYS A 562 1.61 -1.46 -12.32
N ASP A 563 1.45 -2.54 -13.08
CA ASP A 563 0.21 -2.89 -13.75
C ASP A 563 -0.76 -3.68 -12.84
N ALA A 564 -0.30 -4.21 -11.71
CA ALA A 564 -1.16 -4.82 -10.69
C ALA A 564 -2.11 -3.80 -10.06
N ASP A 565 -3.25 -4.27 -9.54
CA ASP A 565 -4.15 -3.41 -8.77
C ASP A 565 -3.45 -2.89 -7.51
N ILE A 566 -2.59 -3.71 -6.91
CA ILE A 566 -1.72 -3.34 -5.77
C ILE A 566 -0.34 -3.95 -5.96
N GLY A 567 0.68 -3.11 -6.09
CA GLY A 567 2.09 -3.50 -6.02
C GLY A 567 2.62 -3.43 -4.59
N VAL A 568 3.29 -4.48 -4.15
CA VAL A 568 3.92 -4.58 -2.82
C VAL A 568 5.41 -4.86 -3.01
N ALA A 569 6.26 -3.95 -2.57
CA ALA A 569 7.71 -4.12 -2.57
C ALA A 569 8.25 -4.53 -1.20
N MET A 570 9.33 -5.31 -1.22
CA MET A 570 10.12 -5.56 -0.01
C MET A 570 11.03 -4.36 0.29
N GLY A 571 11.38 -4.13 1.54
CA GLY A 571 12.24 -3.01 1.94
C GLY A 571 13.66 -3.08 1.36
N THR A 572 14.20 -4.30 1.20
CA THR A 572 15.46 -4.61 0.51
C THR A 572 15.34 -4.53 -1.02
N GLY A 573 14.12 -4.38 -1.54
CA GLY A 573 13.86 -4.31 -2.98
C GLY A 573 14.55 -3.12 -3.66
N SER A 574 14.65 -3.17 -5.00
CA SER A 574 15.28 -2.10 -5.79
C SER A 574 14.58 -0.75 -5.58
N GLU A 575 15.27 0.35 -5.78
CA GLU A 575 14.65 1.69 -5.71
C GLU A 575 13.52 1.83 -6.73
N ALA A 576 13.71 1.31 -7.95
CA ALA A 576 12.68 1.30 -8.97
C ALA A 576 11.45 0.50 -8.53
N THR A 577 11.64 -0.68 -7.93
CA THR A 577 10.56 -1.52 -7.39
C THR A 577 9.83 -0.80 -6.25
N ARG A 578 10.57 -0.19 -5.32
CA ARG A 578 9.98 0.59 -4.22
C ARG A 578 9.27 1.86 -4.71
N ALA A 579 9.78 2.50 -5.77
CA ALA A 579 9.18 3.72 -6.31
C ALA A 579 7.83 3.50 -7.00
N VAL A 580 7.61 2.34 -7.62
CA VAL A 580 6.35 2.00 -8.31
C VAL A 580 5.35 1.29 -7.41
N ALA A 581 5.80 0.65 -6.33
CA ALA A 581 4.93 -0.07 -5.42
C ALA A 581 4.08 0.88 -4.58
N GLN A 582 2.83 0.55 -4.36
CA GLN A 582 1.94 1.31 -3.50
C GLN A 582 2.17 1.02 -2.01
N ILE A 583 2.78 -0.13 -1.70
CA ILE A 583 3.07 -0.58 -0.34
C ILE A 583 4.52 -1.09 -0.30
N VAL A 584 5.28 -0.67 0.72
CA VAL A 584 6.65 -1.16 0.96
C VAL A 584 6.76 -1.77 2.36
N LEU A 585 7.23 -3.01 2.44
CA LEU A 585 7.44 -3.75 3.69
C LEU A 585 8.86 -3.48 4.21
N LEU A 586 9.05 -2.42 5.00
CA LEU A 586 10.37 -1.97 5.46
C LEU A 586 11.12 -2.98 6.32
N ASN A 587 10.40 -3.83 7.03
CA ASN A 587 10.97 -4.92 7.85
C ASN A 587 11.24 -6.20 7.05
N ASN A 588 11.05 -6.19 5.75
CA ASN A 588 11.16 -7.36 4.87
C ASN A 588 10.30 -8.56 5.31
N SER A 589 9.30 -8.38 6.18
CA SER A 589 8.46 -9.45 6.69
C SER A 589 7.18 -9.58 5.87
N PHE A 590 7.05 -10.73 5.22
CA PHE A 590 5.84 -11.12 4.49
C PHE A 590 4.61 -11.23 5.40
N ALA A 591 4.81 -11.58 6.69
CA ALA A 591 3.76 -11.62 7.72
C ALA A 591 3.10 -10.25 8.02
N THR A 592 3.64 -9.16 7.49
CA THR A 592 3.01 -7.83 7.62
C THR A 592 1.77 -7.70 6.73
N LEU A 593 1.70 -8.38 5.57
CA LEU A 593 0.58 -8.29 4.63
C LEU A 593 -0.79 -8.64 5.23
N PRO A 594 -0.96 -9.71 6.02
CA PRO A 594 -2.20 -9.95 6.76
C PRO A 594 -2.73 -8.75 7.53
N SER A 595 -1.82 -7.98 8.12
CA SER A 595 -2.18 -6.78 8.88
C SER A 595 -2.67 -5.65 7.97
N VAL A 596 -2.10 -5.52 6.77
CA VAL A 596 -2.54 -4.52 5.77
C VAL A 596 -3.93 -4.86 5.25
N VAL A 597 -4.19 -6.13 4.91
CA VAL A 597 -5.52 -6.61 4.51
C VAL A 597 -6.55 -6.36 5.62
N ALA A 598 -6.21 -6.70 6.86
CA ALA A 598 -7.11 -6.50 8.00
C ALA A 598 -7.42 -5.02 8.24
N GLU A 599 -6.43 -4.12 8.11
CA GLU A 599 -6.65 -2.67 8.25
C GLU A 599 -7.48 -2.12 7.09
N GLY A 600 -7.25 -2.56 5.86
CA GLY A 600 -8.07 -2.20 4.70
C GLY A 600 -9.54 -2.59 4.87
N ARG A 601 -9.82 -3.82 5.30
CA ARG A 601 -11.18 -4.30 5.60
C ARG A 601 -11.85 -3.48 6.70
N ARG A 602 -11.09 -3.12 7.73
CA ARG A 602 -11.54 -2.25 8.81
C ARG A 602 -11.95 -0.88 8.28
N VAL A 603 -11.12 -0.25 7.47
CA VAL A 603 -11.38 1.07 6.89
C VAL A 603 -12.62 1.03 6.00
N ILE A 604 -12.71 0.08 5.06
CA ILE A 604 -13.85 -0.06 4.14
C ILE A 604 -15.16 -0.31 4.90
N GLY A 605 -15.16 -1.27 5.83
CA GLY A 605 -16.34 -1.65 6.59
C GLY A 605 -16.86 -0.49 7.46
N ASN A 606 -15.96 0.22 8.13
CA ASN A 606 -16.30 1.35 8.99
C ASN A 606 -16.79 2.55 8.17
N ILE A 607 -16.11 2.89 7.06
CA ILE A 607 -16.55 3.98 6.17
C ILE A 607 -17.94 3.67 5.59
N THR A 608 -18.24 2.42 5.23
CA THR A 608 -19.55 2.03 4.73
C THR A 608 -20.66 2.29 5.78
N ARG A 609 -20.40 1.96 7.06
CA ARG A 609 -21.32 2.23 8.18
C ARG A 609 -21.52 3.73 8.40
N VAL A 610 -20.44 4.48 8.46
CA VAL A 610 -20.47 5.93 8.63
C VAL A 610 -21.19 6.61 7.46
N ALA A 611 -20.89 6.22 6.23
CA ALA A 611 -21.56 6.75 5.04
C ALA A 611 -23.08 6.53 5.10
N THR A 612 -23.53 5.37 5.59
CA THR A 612 -24.96 5.09 5.74
C THR A 612 -25.63 6.06 6.72
N LEU A 613 -24.98 6.38 7.88
CA LEU A 613 -25.50 7.37 8.83
C LEU A 613 -25.68 8.76 8.19
N PHE A 614 -24.63 9.24 7.53
CA PHE A 614 -24.66 10.55 6.87
C PHE A 614 -25.72 10.63 5.76
N LEU A 615 -25.86 9.55 4.97
CA LEU A 615 -26.81 9.56 3.85
C LEU A 615 -28.25 9.38 4.29
N VAL A 616 -28.54 8.65 5.37
CA VAL A 616 -29.89 8.67 6.01
C VAL A 616 -30.27 10.09 6.35
N LYS A 617 -29.36 10.87 6.96
CA LYS A 617 -29.56 12.30 7.26
C LYS A 617 -29.85 13.12 6.01
N THR A 618 -29.04 12.98 4.98
CA THR A 618 -29.21 13.72 3.74
C THR A 618 -30.56 13.40 3.09
N VAL A 619 -30.96 12.12 3.05
CA VAL A 619 -32.24 11.70 2.46
C VAL A 619 -33.41 12.27 3.23
N TYR A 620 -33.45 12.14 4.58
CA TYR A 620 -34.57 12.70 5.33
C TYR A 620 -34.64 14.21 5.24
N SER A 621 -33.50 14.91 5.19
CA SER A 621 -33.48 16.38 5.10
C SER A 621 -34.01 16.87 3.75
N VAL A 622 -33.61 16.24 2.65
CA VAL A 622 -34.16 16.56 1.33
C VAL A 622 -35.66 16.28 1.24
N LEU A 623 -36.09 15.11 1.72
CA LEU A 623 -37.51 14.75 1.66
C LEU A 623 -38.38 15.62 2.56
N LEU A 624 -37.92 15.97 3.76
CA LEU A 624 -38.62 16.93 4.64
C LEU A 624 -38.78 18.28 3.98
N ALA A 625 -37.70 18.80 3.34
CA ALA A 625 -37.78 20.07 2.64
C ALA A 625 -38.76 20.01 1.48
N VAL A 626 -38.78 18.92 0.68
CA VAL A 626 -39.74 18.71 -0.39
C VAL A 626 -41.18 18.66 0.17
N LEU A 627 -41.43 17.92 1.26
CA LEU A 627 -42.75 17.85 1.90
C LEU A 627 -43.21 19.22 2.40
N VAL A 628 -42.31 19.99 3.03
CA VAL A 628 -42.61 21.36 3.48
C VAL A 628 -42.99 22.28 2.33
N VAL A 629 -42.26 22.21 1.22
CA VAL A 629 -42.56 22.98 0.00
C VAL A 629 -43.91 22.59 -0.59
N CYS A 630 -44.21 21.28 -0.66
CA CYS A 630 -45.46 20.79 -1.21
C CYS A 630 -46.70 21.16 -0.36
N TRP A 631 -46.57 21.13 0.97
CA TRP A 631 -47.65 21.46 1.90
C TRP A 631 -47.73 22.94 2.27
N GLN A 632 -46.77 23.77 1.82
CA GLN A 632 -46.70 25.20 2.12
C GLN A 632 -46.76 25.50 3.62
N VAL A 633 -46.07 24.73 4.43
CA VAL A 633 -45.94 24.88 5.87
C VAL A 633 -44.57 25.42 6.26
N GLU A 634 -44.44 25.87 7.49
CA GLU A 634 -43.14 26.29 8.03
C GLU A 634 -42.21 25.08 8.18
N TYR A 635 -40.91 25.32 7.96
CA TYR A 635 -39.93 24.24 8.16
C TYR A 635 -39.80 23.93 9.66
N PRO A 636 -39.95 22.64 10.08
CA PRO A 636 -40.16 22.29 11.49
C PRO A 636 -38.90 22.43 12.36
N PHE A 637 -37.74 22.75 11.82
CA PHE A 637 -36.50 22.78 12.60
C PHE A 637 -35.76 24.09 12.47
N LEU A 638 -35.18 24.52 13.62
CA LEU A 638 -34.12 25.52 13.67
C LEU A 638 -32.75 24.86 13.53
N PRO A 639 -31.69 25.56 13.09
CA PRO A 639 -30.35 25.02 12.96
C PRO A 639 -29.83 24.36 14.24
N ARG A 640 -30.15 24.91 15.42
CA ARG A 640 -29.73 24.37 16.73
C ARG A 640 -30.30 22.95 17.00
N HIS A 641 -31.56 22.65 16.58
CA HIS A 641 -32.16 21.32 16.70
C HIS A 641 -31.35 20.29 15.90
N LEU A 642 -31.05 20.63 14.65
CA LEU A 642 -30.34 19.73 13.74
C LEU A 642 -28.85 19.59 14.09
N THR A 643 -28.24 20.63 14.71
CA THR A 643 -26.90 20.54 15.27
C THR A 643 -26.87 19.55 16.44
N LEU A 644 -27.82 19.65 17.38
CA LEU A 644 -27.97 18.71 18.49
C LEU A 644 -28.18 17.27 17.98
N LEU A 645 -29.17 17.07 17.10
CA LEU A 645 -29.48 15.77 16.49
C LEU A 645 -28.25 15.18 15.79
N SER A 646 -27.60 15.98 14.91
CA SER A 646 -26.44 15.54 14.15
C SER A 646 -25.26 15.19 15.05
N THR A 647 -25.03 15.94 16.12
CA THR A 647 -23.93 15.68 17.06
C THR A 647 -24.14 14.36 17.80
N LEU A 648 -25.36 14.13 18.35
CA LEU A 648 -25.64 12.95 19.17
C LEU A 648 -25.90 11.68 18.34
N THR A 649 -26.48 11.79 17.15
CA THR A 649 -26.85 10.58 16.38
C THR A 649 -25.87 10.24 15.25
N ILE A 650 -25.01 11.19 14.83
CA ILE A 650 -24.12 11.04 13.69
C ILE A 650 -22.66 11.40 14.04
N GLY A 651 -22.37 12.65 14.39
CA GLY A 651 -21.01 13.16 14.51
C GLY A 651 -20.15 12.38 15.51
N VAL A 652 -20.56 12.37 16.78
CA VAL A 652 -19.85 11.66 17.84
C VAL A 652 -19.86 10.14 17.60
N PRO A 653 -21.02 9.48 17.34
CA PRO A 653 -21.02 8.05 17.07
C PRO A 653 -20.20 7.65 15.84
N ALA A 654 -20.29 8.40 14.76
CA ALA A 654 -19.56 8.10 13.52
C ALA A 654 -18.04 8.14 13.72
N PHE A 655 -17.55 9.08 14.53
CA PHE A 655 -16.12 9.15 14.87
C PHE A 655 -15.67 7.86 15.58
N PHE A 656 -16.38 7.41 16.62
CA PHE A 656 -16.03 6.17 17.33
C PHE A 656 -16.20 4.94 16.46
N LEU A 657 -17.25 4.87 15.64
CA LEU A 657 -17.51 3.76 14.73
C LEU A 657 -16.49 3.69 13.59
N ALA A 658 -15.99 4.83 13.10
CA ALA A 658 -14.92 4.86 12.10
C ALA A 658 -13.61 4.23 12.59
N LEU A 659 -13.35 4.30 13.91
CA LEU A 659 -12.16 3.74 14.56
C LEU A 659 -12.35 2.32 15.10
N ALA A 660 -13.56 1.80 15.06
CA ALA A 660 -13.91 0.50 15.63
C ALA A 660 -13.13 -0.66 14.97
N PRO A 661 -12.77 -1.72 15.72
CA PRO A 661 -12.27 -2.94 15.09
C PRO A 661 -13.35 -3.56 14.19
N ASN A 662 -12.97 -3.92 12.98
CA ASN A 662 -13.83 -4.57 12.00
C ASN A 662 -13.02 -5.61 11.22
N LYS A 663 -13.52 -6.84 11.16
CA LYS A 663 -12.90 -7.96 10.44
C LYS A 663 -13.76 -8.43 9.26
N GLU A 664 -14.88 -7.74 8.99
CA GLU A 664 -15.78 -8.13 7.90
C GLU A 664 -15.08 -7.98 6.55
N ARG A 665 -15.28 -8.97 5.67
CA ARG A 665 -14.73 -8.93 4.31
C ARG A 665 -15.29 -7.73 3.55
N ALA A 666 -14.43 -7.06 2.80
CA ALA A 666 -14.84 -5.97 1.92
C ALA A 666 -15.80 -6.50 0.83
N LYS A 667 -17.00 -5.92 0.74
CA LYS A 667 -17.99 -6.27 -0.27
C LYS A 667 -17.95 -5.21 -1.39
N PRO A 668 -18.11 -5.60 -2.66
CA PRO A 668 -18.14 -4.68 -3.79
C PRO A 668 -19.39 -3.78 -3.79
N HIS A 669 -19.47 -2.83 -4.72
CA HIS A 669 -20.60 -1.94 -4.96
C HIS A 669 -20.97 -1.05 -3.75
N PHE A 670 -19.98 -0.28 -3.27
CA PHE A 670 -20.11 0.62 -2.12
C PHE A 670 -21.35 1.52 -2.20
N VAL A 671 -21.54 2.26 -3.30
CA VAL A 671 -22.67 3.21 -3.47
C VAL A 671 -24.01 2.50 -3.36
N ARG A 672 -24.20 1.41 -4.11
CA ARG A 672 -25.47 0.64 -4.13
C ARG A 672 -25.83 0.12 -2.73
N ARG A 673 -24.81 -0.35 -2.01
CA ARG A 673 -25.00 -0.90 -0.66
C ARG A 673 -25.42 0.17 0.33
N VAL A 674 -24.73 1.32 0.33
CA VAL A 674 -25.08 2.43 1.24
C VAL A 674 -26.46 2.98 0.92
N MET A 675 -26.78 3.22 -0.35
CA MET A 675 -28.07 3.76 -0.78
C MET A 675 -29.24 2.81 -0.49
N ARG A 676 -29.04 1.50 -0.55
CA ARG A 676 -30.02 0.48 -0.23
C ARG A 676 -30.57 0.57 1.21
N TYR A 677 -29.75 1.08 2.12
CA TYR A 677 -30.13 1.33 3.51
C TYR A 677 -30.53 2.78 3.76
N ALA A 678 -29.83 3.72 3.15
CA ALA A 678 -30.03 5.15 3.40
C ALA A 678 -31.37 5.67 2.86
N ILE A 679 -31.80 5.21 1.68
CA ILE A 679 -33.05 5.69 1.08
C ILE A 679 -34.27 5.29 1.93
N PRO A 680 -34.53 4.01 2.25
CA PRO A 680 -35.71 3.64 3.03
C PRO A 680 -35.62 4.18 4.46
N GLY A 681 -34.42 4.21 5.08
CA GLY A 681 -34.24 4.77 6.41
C GLY A 681 -34.55 6.26 6.48
N GLY A 682 -34.02 7.04 5.53
CA GLY A 682 -34.28 8.46 5.43
C GLY A 682 -35.72 8.81 5.06
N ALA A 683 -36.30 8.05 4.13
CA ALA A 683 -37.70 8.27 3.74
C ALA A 683 -38.65 8.03 4.91
N LEU A 684 -38.45 6.95 5.65
CA LEU A 684 -39.30 6.62 6.81
C LEU A 684 -39.15 7.65 7.93
N ALA A 685 -37.89 8.11 8.18
CA ALA A 685 -37.64 9.18 9.13
C ALA A 685 -38.32 10.50 8.73
N ALA A 686 -38.25 10.88 7.46
CA ALA A 686 -38.90 12.09 6.95
C ALA A 686 -40.44 12.02 7.09
N LEU A 687 -41.03 10.91 6.66
CA LEU A 687 -42.50 10.74 6.70
C LEU A 687 -43.06 10.69 8.11
N ALA A 688 -42.42 9.96 9.02
CA ALA A 688 -42.87 9.89 10.41
C ALA A 688 -42.71 11.22 11.13
N THR A 689 -41.59 11.91 10.92
CA THR A 689 -41.32 13.24 11.49
C THR A 689 -42.32 14.29 10.97
N PHE A 690 -42.56 14.29 9.65
CA PHE A 690 -43.51 15.22 9.05
C PHE A 690 -44.95 14.91 9.49
N GLY A 691 -45.31 13.63 9.61
CA GLY A 691 -46.60 13.21 10.15
C GLY A 691 -46.82 13.68 11.59
N THR A 692 -45.81 13.51 12.45
CA THR A 692 -45.84 14.04 13.83
C THR A 692 -45.98 15.56 13.84
N TYR A 693 -45.26 16.29 12.98
CA TYR A 693 -45.34 17.73 12.85
C TYR A 693 -46.75 18.19 12.48
N LEU A 694 -47.37 17.56 11.48
CA LEU A 694 -48.75 17.90 11.07
C LEU A 694 -49.78 17.61 12.18
N ILE A 695 -49.64 16.49 12.90
CA ILE A 695 -50.55 16.14 14.04
C ILE A 695 -50.34 17.19 15.14
N ALA A 696 -49.10 17.55 15.46
CA ALA A 696 -48.81 18.55 16.49
C ALA A 696 -49.37 19.93 16.12
N ARG A 697 -49.30 20.32 14.83
CA ARG A 697 -49.83 21.57 14.31
C ARG A 697 -51.36 21.68 14.44
N HIS A 698 -52.07 20.54 14.32
CA HIS A 698 -53.50 20.51 14.59
C HIS A 698 -53.87 20.47 16.08
N HIS A 699 -52.93 20.04 16.92
CA HIS A 699 -53.19 19.89 18.36
C HIS A 699 -52.86 21.16 19.15
N TYR A 700 -51.76 21.85 18.81
CA TYR A 700 -51.33 23.07 19.51
C TYR A 700 -51.90 24.29 18.82
N THR A 701 -52.42 25.22 19.61
CA THR A 701 -52.98 26.50 19.15
C THR A 701 -52.58 27.64 20.10
N GLY A 702 -52.35 28.82 19.56
CA GLY A 702 -52.00 30.00 20.35
C GLY A 702 -50.49 30.28 20.46
N PRO A 703 -50.11 31.27 21.27
CA PRO A 703 -48.69 31.68 21.41
C PRO A 703 -47.81 30.55 21.90
N GLY A 704 -46.68 30.28 21.19
CA GLY A 704 -45.75 29.21 21.49
C GLY A 704 -46.10 27.83 20.92
N ALA A 705 -47.21 27.72 20.16
CA ALA A 705 -47.59 26.47 19.50
C ALA A 705 -46.45 25.93 18.59
N LEU A 706 -45.79 26.80 17.85
CA LEU A 706 -44.74 26.41 16.94
C LEU A 706 -43.54 25.76 17.66
N ASP A 707 -43.16 26.24 18.85
CA ASP A 707 -42.06 25.65 19.64
C ASP A 707 -42.45 24.25 20.14
N ALA A 708 -43.70 24.02 20.49
CA ALA A 708 -44.19 22.71 20.89
C ALA A 708 -44.29 21.73 19.71
N GLU A 709 -44.75 22.19 18.54
CA GLU A 709 -44.80 21.44 17.27
C GLU A 709 -43.41 20.96 16.84
N THR A 710 -42.44 21.88 16.83
CA THR A 710 -41.06 21.62 16.47
C THR A 710 -40.37 20.68 17.48
N SER A 711 -40.70 20.81 18.78
CA SER A 711 -40.16 19.91 19.82
C SER A 711 -40.67 18.49 19.65
N ALA A 712 -41.98 18.28 19.35
CA ALA A 712 -42.55 16.97 19.06
C ALA A 712 -41.89 16.31 17.81
N ALA A 713 -41.72 17.08 16.74
CA ALA A 713 -41.05 16.62 15.52
C ALA A 713 -39.56 16.26 15.79
N THR A 714 -38.86 17.07 16.62
CA THR A 714 -37.47 16.84 17.01
C THR A 714 -37.34 15.54 17.82
N LEU A 715 -38.21 15.28 18.76
CA LEU A 715 -38.25 14.04 19.54
C LEU A 715 -38.46 12.80 18.64
N THR A 716 -39.42 12.87 17.69
CA THR A 716 -39.64 11.79 16.73
C THR A 716 -38.40 11.50 15.90
N LEU A 717 -37.83 12.52 15.31
CA LEU A 717 -36.61 12.39 14.47
C LEU A 717 -35.45 11.83 15.27
N PHE A 718 -35.23 12.32 16.51
CA PHE A 718 -34.17 11.84 17.38
C PHE A 718 -34.30 10.33 17.65
N LEU A 719 -35.50 9.87 18.06
CA LEU A 719 -35.75 8.47 18.38
C LEU A 719 -35.54 7.54 17.18
N ILE A 720 -35.96 7.96 15.99
CA ILE A 720 -35.74 7.20 14.75
C ILE A 720 -34.25 7.17 14.40
N ALA A 721 -33.55 8.32 14.48
CA ALA A 721 -32.11 8.40 14.20
C ALA A 721 -31.29 7.57 15.21
N MET A 722 -31.70 7.52 16.48
CA MET A 722 -31.12 6.64 17.50
C MET A 722 -31.33 5.15 17.17
N TRP A 723 -32.50 4.79 16.62
CA TRP A 723 -32.72 3.42 16.16
C TRP A 723 -31.84 3.06 14.96
N VAL A 724 -31.70 3.96 13.99
CA VAL A 724 -30.77 3.80 12.87
C VAL A 724 -29.34 3.62 13.39
N LEU A 725 -28.91 4.44 14.35
CA LEU A 725 -27.59 4.30 14.99
C LEU A 725 -27.44 2.94 15.67
N ALA A 726 -28.45 2.47 16.39
CA ALA A 726 -28.47 1.18 17.05
C ALA A 726 -28.31 0.03 16.05
N ILE A 727 -29.00 0.08 14.91
CA ILE A 727 -28.85 -0.91 13.83
C ILE A 727 -27.42 -0.90 13.27
N ILE A 728 -26.86 0.26 12.98
CA ILE A 728 -25.53 0.40 12.39
C ILE A 728 -24.41 0.03 13.38
N ALA A 729 -24.65 0.18 14.68
CA ALA A 729 -23.74 -0.23 15.75
C ALA A 729 -23.59 -1.75 15.88
N ARG A 730 -24.38 -2.57 15.19
CA ARG A 730 -24.25 -4.04 15.19
C ARG A 730 -22.92 -4.51 14.58
N PRO A 731 -22.33 -5.64 15.06
CA PRO A 731 -22.73 -6.46 16.22
C PRO A 731 -22.52 -5.70 17.53
N TYR A 732 -23.42 -5.97 18.51
CA TYR A 732 -23.37 -5.28 19.80
C TYR A 732 -22.19 -5.78 20.65
N THR A 733 -21.36 -4.83 21.02
CA THR A 733 -20.31 -4.99 22.05
C THR A 733 -20.64 -4.03 23.20
N TRP A 734 -20.11 -4.30 24.40
CA TRP A 734 -20.38 -3.47 25.58
C TRP A 734 -20.13 -1.97 25.33
N TRP A 735 -19.05 -1.61 24.63
CA TRP A 735 -18.71 -0.20 24.35
C TRP A 735 -19.65 0.44 23.32
N ARG A 736 -20.14 -0.33 22.31
CA ARG A 736 -21.12 0.16 21.32
C ARG A 736 -22.50 0.39 21.95
N ILE A 737 -22.89 -0.52 22.84
CA ILE A 737 -24.11 -0.33 23.64
C ILE A 737 -23.94 0.90 24.53
N GLY A 738 -22.80 1.05 25.21
CA GLY A 738 -22.46 2.22 26.01
C GLY A 738 -22.48 3.51 25.21
N LEU A 739 -21.95 3.51 23.98
CA LEU A 739 -21.99 4.66 23.08
C LEU A 739 -23.42 5.07 22.73
N VAL A 740 -24.28 4.14 22.30
CA VAL A 740 -25.69 4.41 21.97
C VAL A 740 -26.44 4.91 23.20
N ALA A 741 -26.25 4.26 24.36
CA ALA A 741 -26.88 4.67 25.62
C ALA A 741 -26.43 6.07 26.06
N ALA A 742 -25.14 6.39 25.92
CA ALA A 742 -24.61 7.74 26.25
C ALA A 742 -25.22 8.83 25.35
N MET A 743 -25.43 8.55 24.05
CA MET A 743 -26.09 9.49 23.14
C MET A 743 -27.57 9.71 23.54
N GLY A 744 -28.28 8.64 23.89
CA GLY A 744 -29.67 8.74 24.39
C GLY A 744 -29.75 9.49 25.72
N ALA A 745 -28.82 9.21 26.64
CA ALA A 745 -28.73 9.94 27.91
C ALA A 745 -28.40 11.42 27.70
N GLY A 746 -27.50 11.75 26.76
CA GLY A 746 -27.20 13.14 26.40
C GLY A 746 -28.45 13.92 25.95
N PHE A 747 -29.29 13.30 25.12
CA PHE A 747 -30.55 13.94 24.71
C PHE A 747 -31.54 14.05 25.89
N LEU A 748 -31.63 13.03 26.75
CA LEU A 748 -32.46 13.07 27.94
C LEU A 748 -32.05 14.22 28.87
N VAL A 749 -30.74 14.44 29.05
CA VAL A 749 -30.23 15.60 29.83
C VAL A 749 -30.70 16.92 29.24
N VAL A 750 -30.71 17.06 27.91
CA VAL A 750 -31.22 18.27 27.24
C VAL A 750 -32.72 18.44 27.52
N LEU A 751 -33.48 17.36 27.55
CA LEU A 751 -34.95 17.40 27.83
C LEU A 751 -35.28 17.68 29.31
N VAL A 752 -34.36 17.43 30.25
CA VAL A 752 -34.60 17.60 31.70
C VAL A 752 -34.07 18.91 32.27
N VAL A 753 -32.92 19.36 31.73
CA VAL A 753 -32.26 20.58 32.25
C VAL A 753 -32.90 21.83 31.64
N PRO A 754 -33.55 22.74 32.43
CA PRO A 754 -34.30 23.85 31.88
C PRO A 754 -33.46 24.82 31.04
N TRP A 755 -32.21 25.11 31.43
CA TRP A 755 -31.31 25.94 30.66
C TRP A 755 -30.98 25.37 29.28
N LEU A 756 -30.81 24.03 29.18
CA LEU A 756 -30.57 23.35 27.91
C LEU A 756 -31.84 23.29 27.04
N GLN A 757 -33.02 23.14 27.67
CA GLN A 757 -34.30 23.24 26.93
C GLN A 757 -34.44 24.61 26.28
N GLU A 758 -34.15 25.69 27.04
CA GLU A 758 -34.19 27.05 26.51
C GLU A 758 -33.13 27.31 25.43
N PHE A 759 -31.89 26.84 25.65
CA PHE A 759 -30.78 26.97 24.73
C PHE A 759 -31.08 26.28 23.38
N PHE A 760 -31.68 25.09 23.42
CA PHE A 760 -32.05 24.32 22.21
C PHE A 760 -33.48 24.61 21.76
N ALA A 761 -34.23 25.51 22.37
CA ALA A 761 -35.64 25.78 22.10
C ALA A 761 -36.52 24.52 22.05
N LEU A 762 -36.35 23.63 23.02
CA LEU A 762 -37.11 22.38 23.15
C LEU A 762 -38.13 22.50 24.31
N LYS A 763 -39.40 22.60 23.96
CA LYS A 763 -40.51 22.70 24.91
C LYS A 763 -41.52 21.58 24.64
N LEU A 764 -41.45 20.48 25.39
CA LEU A 764 -42.44 19.44 25.34
C LEU A 764 -43.64 19.86 26.25
N VAL A 765 -44.72 20.24 25.61
CA VAL A 765 -45.94 20.72 26.33
C VAL A 765 -46.99 19.59 26.35
N GLY A 766 -47.54 19.32 27.53
CA GLY A 766 -48.55 18.30 27.72
C GLY A 766 -47.94 16.88 27.66
N VAL A 767 -48.81 15.86 27.72
CA VAL A 767 -48.42 14.45 27.74
C VAL A 767 -48.78 13.77 26.41
N THR A 768 -49.85 14.22 25.73
CA THR A 768 -50.38 13.56 24.53
C THR A 768 -49.43 13.57 23.34
N MET A 769 -48.83 14.74 23.03
CA MET A 769 -47.97 14.88 21.87
C MET A 769 -46.58 14.19 22.04
N PRO A 770 -45.93 14.27 23.21
CA PRO A 770 -44.73 13.46 23.45
C PRO A 770 -44.96 11.96 23.26
N TRP A 771 -46.09 11.43 23.76
CA TRP A 771 -46.45 10.00 23.55
C TRP A 771 -46.77 9.71 22.09
N THR A 772 -47.42 10.62 21.37
CA THR A 772 -47.67 10.46 19.94
C THR A 772 -46.35 10.44 19.17
N ALA A 773 -45.38 11.31 19.51
CA ALA A 773 -44.07 11.33 18.94
C ALA A 773 -43.31 10.01 19.18
N VAL A 774 -43.36 9.49 20.40
CA VAL A 774 -42.79 8.17 20.73
C VAL A 774 -43.49 7.04 19.96
N GLY A 775 -44.81 7.05 19.86
CA GLY A 775 -45.57 6.06 19.12
C GLY A 775 -45.24 6.02 17.62
N MET A 776 -45.14 7.21 17.01
CA MET A 776 -44.73 7.36 15.63
C MET A 776 -43.29 6.87 15.40
N ALA A 777 -42.41 7.21 16.31
CA ALA A 777 -41.02 6.78 16.24
C ALA A 777 -40.87 5.24 16.40
N VAL A 778 -41.58 4.63 17.34
CA VAL A 778 -41.59 3.17 17.54
C VAL A 778 -42.18 2.47 16.33
N GLY A 779 -43.30 2.95 15.76
CA GLY A 779 -43.87 2.41 14.54
C GLY A 779 -42.86 2.46 13.36
N ALA A 780 -42.23 3.60 13.16
CA ALA A 780 -41.17 3.76 12.16
C ALA A 780 -39.96 2.83 12.43
N ALA A 781 -39.54 2.69 13.68
CA ALA A 781 -38.44 1.81 14.07
C ALA A 781 -38.73 0.33 13.79
N VAL A 782 -39.98 -0.14 14.03
CA VAL A 782 -40.37 -1.51 13.71
C VAL A 782 -40.36 -1.76 12.20
N VAL A 783 -40.92 -0.84 11.41
CA VAL A 783 -40.92 -0.95 9.94
C VAL A 783 -39.45 -0.95 9.42
N LEU A 784 -38.61 -0.07 9.95
CA LEU A 784 -37.22 0.01 9.58
C LEU A 784 -36.47 -1.28 9.91
N GLU A 785 -36.67 -1.86 11.08
CA GLU A 785 -36.07 -3.14 11.48
C GLU A 785 -36.45 -4.28 10.52
N VAL A 786 -37.73 -4.36 10.15
CA VAL A 786 -38.21 -5.36 9.20
C VAL A 786 -37.58 -5.17 7.83
N LEU A 787 -37.57 -3.94 7.31
CA LEU A 787 -36.96 -3.62 6.03
C LEU A 787 -35.45 -3.94 6.03
N TRP A 788 -34.76 -3.62 7.12
CA TRP A 788 -33.32 -3.88 7.24
C TRP A 788 -33.02 -5.38 7.22
N ARG A 789 -33.76 -6.18 7.96
CA ARG A 789 -33.62 -7.65 7.97
C ARG A 789 -33.96 -8.28 6.61
N LEU A 790 -34.93 -7.74 5.89
CA LEU A 790 -35.26 -8.21 4.53
C LEU A 790 -34.15 -7.86 3.52
N VAL A 791 -33.57 -6.71 3.69
CA VAL A 791 -32.43 -6.27 2.86
C VAL A 791 -31.17 -7.11 3.10
N ASP A 792 -30.88 -7.44 4.37
CA ASP A 792 -29.71 -8.27 4.73
C ASP A 792 -29.84 -9.73 4.25
N ARG A 793 -31.06 -10.27 4.18
CA ARG A 793 -31.30 -11.64 3.72
C ARG A 793 -31.17 -11.84 2.22
N ARG A 794 -31.20 -10.75 1.42
CA ARG A 794 -31.02 -10.86 -0.04
C ARG A 794 -29.52 -10.91 -0.33
N PRO A 795 -29.01 -12.02 -0.93
CA PRO A 795 -27.60 -12.05 -1.36
C PRO A 795 -27.35 -10.85 -2.28
N ALA A 796 -26.19 -10.24 -2.14
CA ALA A 796 -25.70 -9.23 -3.06
C ALA A 796 -25.35 -9.96 -4.37
N GLY A 797 -26.29 -9.98 -5.32
CA GLY A 797 -26.05 -10.37 -6.70
C GLY A 797 -25.31 -9.26 -7.43
#